data_34982742b6798beea142dfd28b0b9a96
#
_entry.id   34982742b6798beea142dfd28b0b9a96
#
_cell.length_a   1.000
_cell.length_b   1.000
_cell.length_c   1.000
_cell.angle_alpha   90.00
_cell.angle_beta   90.00
_cell.angle_gamma   90.00
#
_symmetry.space_group_name_H-M   'P 1'
#
loop_
_entity.id
_entity.type
_entity.pdbx_description
1 polymer ?
#
loop_
_entity_poly.entity_id
_entity_poly.type
_entity_poly.pdbx_seq_one_letter_code
_entity_poly.pdbx_strand_id
1 'polypeptide(L)'
;MAPRDRKTSRSKDFLLSSGTAAVPVKSRSAVPDTPPVLFAYGALPYQQSGGGRRWRECTVVLGAVAMVALFLTHALLPRASVLSEETRGQARADQNIIVAAGADADGFPWSNEMLQWQRTGFHFQPEKNYMNDAAPMYYRGRYHFFYQYNPTGVIWGNITWGHAVSRDLVHWRHLPLAMVPDQWYDIHGVLTGSATILPNGTVIVLYTGKTDTSAQVQCLALPADPDDPLLVNWTKHPANPVILPPPGIGLQDFRDPTTAWFDRSDLTWRTLIGSKDDNGHAGIALMYKTKDFIRYELIPGVLHRVEGTGMWECVDFYPVGGSNNSSEEALYVLKASMDDERHDYYALGRYNAATNTWTPLDPELDVGIGLRYDWGKFFAATSFYDPVKRRRVMWAYVGETDSLSANVAKGWASVQTIPRTVVLDDKTRTNLLQWPVEEIEALRFNSTDFGVITIHTGSIVPLRLRQATQLDIEASFRLDDSAIAIINEADINYNCSTSGGASTMGALGPFGLLIHATGNGGSEQLAVYFYVSRGLDGALRTHFCHDELLSSRANDVMKRVVGSTVPVLDGEALSVRVLVDHSIVESFAMGGRLTATSRVYPMEAIHMAAGVYLFNNATGSSITVEKLVVHEMASASYNQTFMADDDW
;
A
#
# COMPACT_ATOMS: atom_id res chain seq x y z
N MET A 1 -57.02 24.81 -24.05
CA MET A 1 -56.84 25.72 -25.19
C MET A 1 -55.47 25.45 -25.78
N ALA A 2 -55.44 24.66 -26.82
CA ALA A 2 -54.37 24.52 -27.79
C ALA A 2 -54.65 25.54 -28.90
N PRO A 3 -53.90 25.69 -30.00
CA PRO A 3 -52.62 25.10 -30.39
C PRO A 3 -51.73 26.01 -31.31
N ARG A 4 -50.74 25.36 -31.95
CA ARG A 4 -50.10 25.65 -33.28
C ARG A 4 -48.89 26.60 -33.27
N ASP A 5 -47.83 26.49 -34.13
CA ASP A 5 -47.59 25.62 -35.29
C ASP A 5 -46.10 25.59 -35.64
N ARG A 6 -45.69 24.50 -36.27
CA ARG A 6 -44.58 24.16 -37.15
C ARG A 6 -43.96 25.26 -38.02
N LYS A 7 -42.64 25.13 -38.30
CA LYS A 7 -42.11 25.06 -39.68
C LYS A 7 -40.68 24.54 -39.76
N THR A 8 -40.48 23.53 -40.44
CA THR A 8 -39.58 22.84 -41.32
C THR A 8 -38.86 23.72 -42.36
N SER A 9 -37.58 23.40 -42.68
CA SER A 9 -37.02 23.15 -44.04
C SER A 9 -35.49 22.99 -43.96
N ARG A 10 -34.97 21.81 -44.33
CA ARG A 10 -34.40 21.34 -45.62
C ARG A 10 -32.97 21.78 -45.90
N SER A 11 -32.09 20.79 -45.78
CA SER A 11 -31.06 20.23 -46.67
C SER A 11 -30.52 21.07 -47.84
N LYS A 12 -29.17 21.01 -47.99
CA LYS A 12 -28.52 20.84 -49.30
C LYS A 12 -27.17 20.13 -49.17
N ASP A 13 -27.10 19.02 -49.86
CA ASP A 13 -25.90 18.30 -50.28
C ASP A 13 -25.04 19.15 -51.19
N PHE A 14 -23.72 18.95 -51.17
CA PHE A 14 -22.88 19.08 -52.36
C PHE A 14 -21.76 18.05 -52.33
N LEU A 15 -21.69 17.34 -53.42
CA LEU A 15 -20.79 16.24 -53.77
C LEU A 15 -19.53 16.74 -54.49
N LEU A 16 -18.45 15.97 -54.32
CA LEU A 16 -17.38 15.62 -55.25
C LEU A 16 -16.35 16.69 -55.71
N SER A 17 -15.07 16.42 -55.47
CA SER A 17 -14.18 16.05 -56.59
C SER A 17 -12.84 15.47 -56.09
N SER A 18 -12.49 14.41 -56.76
CA SER A 18 -11.26 13.62 -56.76
C SER A 18 -10.06 14.38 -57.32
N GLY A 19 -8.89 14.12 -56.77
CA GLY A 19 -7.61 14.57 -57.35
C GLY A 19 -6.44 13.66 -56.88
N THR A 20 -6.22 12.64 -57.68
CA THR A 20 -5.02 11.78 -57.64
C THR A 20 -3.79 12.50 -58.19
N ALA A 21 -2.64 12.40 -57.52
CA ALA A 21 -1.33 12.48 -58.19
C ALA A 21 -0.30 11.65 -57.44
N ALA A 22 0.35 10.81 -58.22
CA ALA A 22 1.31 9.79 -57.82
C ALA A 22 2.79 10.28 -57.94
N VAL A 23 3.60 9.80 -57.03
CA VAL A 23 5.02 9.29 -57.07
C VAL A 23 6.07 10.09 -57.86
N PRO A 24 7.34 10.24 -57.40
CA PRO A 24 8.27 9.15 -57.62
C PRO A 24 9.25 8.76 -56.47
N VAL A 25 9.57 7.49 -56.51
CA VAL A 25 10.67 6.77 -55.88
C VAL A 25 12.02 7.31 -56.30
N LYS A 26 12.98 7.50 -55.42
CA LYS A 26 14.41 7.38 -55.70
C LYS A 26 15.17 6.65 -54.58
N SER A 27 16.02 5.80 -55.05
CA SER A 27 16.83 4.73 -54.60
C SER A 27 18.08 5.11 -53.79
N ARG A 28 18.41 4.19 -52.84
CA ARG A 28 19.74 3.67 -52.45
C ARG A 28 20.93 4.60 -52.22
N SER A 29 21.54 4.45 -51.02
CA SER A 29 22.99 4.20 -50.85
C SER A 29 23.23 3.59 -49.45
N ALA A 30 23.72 2.50 -49.41
CA ALA A 30 24.89 1.75 -49.00
C ALA A 30 25.38 1.99 -47.56
N VAL A 31 25.39 0.90 -46.82
CA VAL A 31 26.05 0.62 -45.52
C VAL A 31 27.57 0.56 -45.74
N PRO A 32 28.41 0.87 -44.76
CA PRO A 32 29.61 0.07 -44.56
C PRO A 32 29.64 -0.63 -43.20
N ASP A 33 29.91 -1.93 -43.29
CA ASP A 33 30.29 -2.86 -42.23
C ASP A 33 31.61 -2.44 -41.58
N THR A 34 31.72 -2.58 -40.26
CA THR A 34 32.99 -2.74 -39.56
C THR A 34 32.95 -3.95 -38.66
N PRO A 35 34.02 -4.78 -38.65
CA PRO A 35 34.01 -6.09 -38.01
C PRO A 35 34.40 -6.08 -36.53
N PRO A 36 34.20 -7.18 -35.81
CA PRO A 36 34.44 -7.25 -34.37
C PRO A 36 35.94 -7.44 -34.05
N VAL A 37 36.39 -6.78 -33.01
CA VAL A 37 37.76 -6.91 -32.49
C VAL A 37 37.82 -8.10 -31.53
N LEU A 38 38.57 -9.14 -31.95
CA LEU A 38 39.04 -10.22 -31.09
C LEU A 38 40.23 -9.73 -30.25
N PHE A 39 40.16 -9.88 -28.95
CA PHE A 39 41.34 -9.81 -28.09
C PHE A 39 41.92 -11.18 -27.88
N ALA A 40 43.13 -11.38 -28.40
CA ALA A 40 43.93 -12.57 -28.26
C ALA A 40 44.69 -12.58 -26.93
N TYR A 41 44.71 -13.72 -26.28
CA TYR A 41 45.59 -14.03 -25.16
C TYR A 41 47.04 -14.17 -25.64
N GLY A 42 47.93 -13.28 -25.12
CA GLY A 42 49.39 -13.42 -25.30
C GLY A 42 50.01 -14.08 -24.07
N ALA A 43 50.58 -15.26 -24.28
CA ALA A 43 51.44 -15.95 -23.33
C ALA A 43 52.83 -15.28 -23.25
N LEU A 44 53.38 -15.06 -22.06
CA LEU A 44 54.74 -14.68 -21.82
C LEU A 44 55.58 -15.87 -21.29
N PRO A 45 56.86 -15.93 -21.65
CA PRO A 45 57.67 -17.11 -21.46
C PRO A 45 58.34 -17.21 -20.09
N TYR A 46 58.61 -18.43 -19.75
CA TYR A 46 59.32 -18.89 -18.56
C TYR A 46 60.82 -18.61 -18.66
N GLN A 47 61.42 -17.94 -17.65
CA GLN A 47 62.86 -17.99 -17.40
C GLN A 47 63.12 -18.33 -15.94
N GLN A 48 63.90 -19.44 -15.74
CA GLN A 48 64.47 -19.85 -14.47
C GLN A 48 65.75 -19.05 -14.15
N SER A 49 65.91 -18.59 -12.92
CA SER A 49 67.19 -18.60 -12.20
C SER A 49 66.99 -18.28 -10.68
N GLY A 50 67.27 -19.15 -9.86
CA GLY A 50 68.26 -19.27 -8.82
C GLY A 50 68.17 -18.40 -7.57
N GLY A 51 68.12 -18.98 -6.37
CA GLY A 51 68.74 -18.43 -5.19
C GLY A 51 67.81 -18.16 -3.97
N GLY A 52 67.86 -18.97 -2.99
CA GLY A 52 67.17 -18.98 -1.71
C GLY A 52 67.30 -17.75 -0.83
N ARG A 53 66.43 -17.69 0.15
CA ARG A 53 66.12 -16.76 1.23
C ARG A 53 64.89 -15.89 0.97
N ARG A 54 63.72 -16.40 1.30
CA ARG A 54 62.49 -15.59 1.61
C ARG A 54 61.33 -16.48 2.05
N TRP A 55 61.52 -17.28 3.09
CA TRP A 55 60.43 -18.07 3.67
C TRP A 55 59.72 -17.36 4.87
N ARG A 56 60.15 -16.19 5.27
CA ARG A 56 59.48 -15.44 6.36
C ARG A 56 58.55 -14.31 5.92
N GLU A 57 58.67 -13.83 4.70
CA GLU A 57 57.81 -12.72 4.20
C GLU A 57 56.54 -13.22 3.52
N CYS A 58 56.52 -14.45 2.96
CA CYS A 58 55.30 -15.01 2.31
C CYS A 58 54.23 -15.39 3.29
N THR A 59 54.54 -15.73 4.55
CA THR A 59 53.54 -16.11 5.55
C THR A 59 52.76 -14.90 6.10
N VAL A 60 53.35 -13.74 6.12
CA VAL A 60 52.70 -12.49 6.57
C VAL A 60 51.81 -11.93 5.48
N VAL A 61 52.20 -12.02 4.20
CA VAL A 61 51.41 -11.53 3.05
C VAL A 61 50.21 -12.47 2.78
N LEU A 62 50.39 -13.79 2.92
CA LEU A 62 49.26 -14.74 2.80
C LEU A 62 48.28 -14.63 3.97
N GLY A 63 48.76 -14.33 5.17
CA GLY A 63 47.87 -14.03 6.31
C GLY A 63 47.08 -12.74 6.15
N ALA A 64 47.71 -11.69 5.59
CA ALA A 64 47.04 -10.41 5.33
C ALA A 64 46.02 -10.52 4.18
N VAL A 65 46.35 -11.25 3.12
CA VAL A 65 45.39 -11.51 1.98
C VAL A 65 44.23 -12.40 2.46
N ALA A 66 44.49 -13.41 3.28
CA ALA A 66 43.42 -14.23 3.87
C ALA A 66 42.53 -13.45 4.82
N MET A 67 43.10 -12.54 5.65
CA MET A 67 42.29 -11.66 6.48
C MET A 67 41.49 -10.62 5.69
N VAL A 68 42.05 -10.03 4.65
CA VAL A 68 41.33 -9.11 3.77
C VAL A 68 40.26 -9.86 2.96
N ALA A 69 40.52 -11.08 2.52
CA ALA A 69 39.50 -11.91 1.87
C ALA A 69 38.37 -12.33 2.85
N LEU A 70 38.69 -12.65 4.11
CA LEU A 70 37.69 -12.90 5.17
C LEU A 70 36.89 -11.63 5.53
N PHE A 71 37.55 -10.46 5.55
CA PHE A 71 36.84 -9.19 5.76
C PHE A 71 35.97 -8.79 4.55
N LEU A 72 36.42 -9.03 3.33
CA LEU A 72 35.64 -8.78 2.12
C LEU A 72 34.49 -9.79 1.94
N THR A 73 34.65 -11.06 2.34
CA THR A 73 33.56 -12.04 2.35
C THR A 73 32.55 -11.76 3.45
N HIS A 74 32.96 -11.18 4.60
CA HIS A 74 32.03 -10.71 5.63
C HIS A 74 31.36 -9.37 5.27
N ALA A 75 32.00 -8.54 4.43
CA ALA A 75 31.43 -7.27 3.97
C ALA A 75 30.54 -7.42 2.70
N LEU A 76 30.65 -8.55 2.00
CA LEU A 76 29.87 -8.85 0.79
C LEU A 76 28.76 -9.90 1.01
N LEU A 77 28.61 -10.44 2.21
CA LEU A 77 27.40 -11.15 2.58
C LEU A 77 26.29 -10.11 2.77
N PRO A 78 25.18 -10.19 2.01
CA PRO A 78 24.15 -9.18 2.12
C PRO A 78 23.60 -9.16 3.55
N ARG A 79 23.53 -7.98 4.15
CA ARG A 79 22.81 -7.70 5.40
C ARG A 79 21.31 -8.04 5.34
N ALA A 80 20.86 -8.67 4.25
CA ALA A 80 19.51 -9.20 4.09
C ALA A 80 19.13 -10.27 5.11
N SER A 81 20.11 -10.98 5.72
CA SER A 81 19.81 -12.05 6.67
C SER A 81 19.48 -11.57 8.10
N VAL A 82 19.90 -10.37 8.49
CA VAL A 82 19.62 -9.85 9.85
C VAL A 82 18.23 -9.20 9.89
N LEU A 83 17.81 -8.53 8.81
CA LEU A 83 16.45 -7.99 8.70
C LEU A 83 15.40 -9.11 8.53
N SER A 84 15.79 -10.27 7.94
CA SER A 84 14.88 -11.42 7.79
C SER A 84 14.64 -12.18 9.10
N GLU A 85 15.52 -12.13 10.09
CA GLU A 85 15.28 -12.78 11.38
C GLU A 85 14.38 -11.94 12.29
N GLU A 86 14.47 -10.62 12.29
CA GLU A 86 13.53 -9.78 13.02
C GLU A 86 12.12 -9.79 12.40
N THR A 87 12.04 -9.78 11.07
CA THR A 87 10.74 -9.88 10.35
C THR A 87 10.15 -11.30 10.42
N ARG A 88 10.98 -12.34 10.38
CA ARG A 88 10.55 -13.73 10.64
C ARG A 88 10.10 -13.94 12.08
N GLY A 89 10.71 -13.25 13.04
CA GLY A 89 10.27 -13.24 14.43
C GLY A 89 8.85 -12.70 14.56
N GLN A 90 8.53 -11.63 13.85
CA GLN A 90 7.22 -10.98 13.91
C GLN A 90 6.14 -11.73 13.13
N ALA A 91 6.43 -12.23 11.93
CA ALA A 91 5.51 -13.09 11.18
C ALA A 91 5.22 -14.42 11.90
N ARG A 92 6.22 -15.00 12.61
CA ARG A 92 6.02 -16.14 13.50
C ARG A 92 5.34 -15.76 14.81
N ALA A 93 5.54 -14.54 15.32
CA ALA A 93 4.78 -14.04 16.46
C ALA A 93 3.30 -13.91 16.14
N ASP A 94 2.93 -13.42 14.95
CA ASP A 94 1.53 -13.34 14.52
C ASP A 94 0.91 -14.74 14.25
N GLN A 95 1.73 -15.76 13.95
CA GLN A 95 1.24 -17.14 13.71
C GLN A 95 1.42 -18.10 14.90
N ASN A 96 2.35 -17.86 15.84
CA ASN A 96 2.72 -18.78 16.93
C ASN A 96 2.42 -18.26 18.34
N ILE A 97 1.68 -17.17 18.51
CA ILE A 97 1.21 -16.76 19.86
C ILE A 97 -0.07 -17.53 20.24
N ILE A 98 0.01 -18.85 20.14
CA ILE A 98 -0.69 -19.75 21.05
C ILE A 98 0.38 -20.18 22.05
N VAL A 99 0.22 -19.78 23.32
CA VAL A 99 1.03 -20.16 24.49
C VAL A 99 2.16 -19.17 24.78
N ALA A 100 1.86 -18.14 25.51
CA ALA A 100 2.58 -17.68 26.71
C ALA A 100 1.83 -16.48 27.35
N ALA A 101 0.65 -16.73 27.88
CA ALA A 101 0.07 -15.83 28.88
C ALA A 101 0.85 -15.97 30.21
N GLY A 102 2.13 -15.59 30.18
CA GLY A 102 2.97 -15.79 31.36
C GLY A 102 4.36 -15.17 31.33
N ALA A 103 4.72 -14.37 30.31
CA ALA A 103 6.09 -13.89 30.19
C ALA A 103 6.29 -12.37 30.00
N ASP A 104 5.24 -11.54 29.94
CA ASP A 104 5.42 -10.07 29.89
C ASP A 104 4.97 -9.42 31.21
N ALA A 105 5.77 -9.64 32.26
CA ALA A 105 5.58 -8.96 33.55
C ALA A 105 5.97 -7.46 33.52
N ASP A 106 6.48 -6.95 32.40
CA ASP A 106 7.01 -5.59 32.25
C ASP A 106 6.33 -4.78 31.11
N GLY A 107 5.08 -5.05 30.79
CA GLY A 107 4.28 -4.20 29.88
C GLY A 107 4.20 -2.76 30.42
N PHE A 108 4.16 -1.77 29.51
CA PHE A 108 3.96 -0.39 29.90
C PHE A 108 2.62 -0.24 30.65
N PRO A 109 2.57 0.53 31.78
CA PRO A 109 1.35 0.68 32.58
C PRO A 109 0.36 1.67 31.91
N TRP A 110 -0.27 1.23 30.82
CA TRP A 110 -1.27 2.03 30.12
C TRP A 110 -2.46 2.37 31.02
N SER A 111 -2.79 3.66 31.13
CA SER A 111 -4.00 4.07 31.80
C SER A 111 -5.23 3.83 30.91
N ASN A 112 -6.41 3.66 31.54
CA ASN A 112 -7.67 3.54 30.79
C ASN A 112 -7.92 4.74 29.86
N GLU A 113 -7.55 5.94 30.26
CA GLU A 113 -7.70 7.16 29.46
C GLU A 113 -6.86 7.08 28.18
N MET A 114 -5.57 6.67 28.28
CA MET A 114 -4.70 6.49 27.12
C MET A 114 -5.25 5.43 26.16
N LEU A 115 -5.69 4.28 26.69
CA LEU A 115 -6.23 3.19 25.88
C LEU A 115 -7.55 3.57 25.17
N GLN A 116 -8.42 4.32 25.86
CA GLN A 116 -9.67 4.81 25.26
C GLN A 116 -9.40 5.86 24.17
N TRP A 117 -8.42 6.73 24.39
CA TRP A 117 -8.03 7.75 23.42
C TRP A 117 -7.51 7.13 22.10
N GLN A 118 -6.89 5.96 22.14
CA GLN A 118 -6.34 5.29 20.94
C GLN A 118 -7.42 4.89 19.92
N ARG A 119 -8.70 4.85 20.32
CA ARG A 119 -9.78 4.47 19.41
C ARG A 119 -10.00 5.54 18.36
N THR A 120 -10.07 5.12 17.08
CA THR A 120 -10.25 6.04 15.96
C THR A 120 -11.67 6.63 15.93
N GLY A 121 -11.80 7.86 15.45
CA GLY A 121 -13.07 8.56 15.31
C GLY A 121 -13.73 8.33 13.95
N PHE A 122 -12.93 8.17 12.88
CA PHE A 122 -13.47 8.04 11.52
C PHE A 122 -12.78 6.96 10.65
N HIS A 123 -11.71 6.33 11.11
CA HIS A 123 -11.21 5.12 10.47
C HIS A 123 -12.06 3.92 10.89
N PHE A 124 -12.34 3.02 9.94
CA PHE A 124 -13.18 1.86 10.21
C PHE A 124 -12.48 0.87 11.15
N GLN A 125 -13.16 0.51 12.22
CA GLN A 125 -12.78 -0.58 13.12
C GLN A 125 -14.04 -1.17 13.79
N PRO A 126 -14.04 -2.48 14.14
CA PRO A 126 -15.13 -3.05 14.91
C PRO A 126 -15.11 -2.54 16.36
N GLU A 127 -16.23 -2.71 17.06
CA GLU A 127 -16.35 -2.29 18.46
C GLU A 127 -15.30 -2.94 19.36
N LYS A 128 -14.97 -4.20 19.11
CA LYS A 128 -14.05 -5.01 19.90
C LYS A 128 -13.33 -6.06 19.04
N ASN A 129 -12.36 -6.72 19.61
CA ASN A 129 -11.64 -7.86 19.07
C ASN A 129 -10.72 -7.50 17.87
N TYR A 130 -10.14 -8.52 17.26
CA TYR A 130 -9.20 -8.40 16.16
C TYR A 130 -9.92 -8.36 14.80
N MET A 131 -9.42 -7.51 13.91
CA MET A 131 -9.81 -7.52 12.49
C MET A 131 -8.56 -7.34 11.60
N ASN A 132 -8.64 -7.84 10.35
CA ASN A 132 -7.64 -7.57 9.32
C ASN A 132 -8.26 -7.48 7.91
N ASP A 133 -7.80 -8.28 6.96
CA ASP A 133 -8.06 -8.16 5.53
C ASP A 133 -9.53 -7.99 5.18
N ALA A 134 -9.79 -7.19 4.17
CA ALA A 134 -11.12 -6.83 3.73
C ALA A 134 -11.48 -7.41 2.36
N ALA A 135 -12.78 -7.54 2.09
CA ALA A 135 -13.35 -7.88 0.80
C ALA A 135 -14.50 -6.90 0.49
N PRO A 136 -14.18 -5.69 0.03
CA PRO A 136 -15.17 -4.65 -0.24
C PRO A 136 -15.88 -4.88 -1.57
N MET A 137 -17.15 -4.42 -1.66
CA MET A 137 -17.89 -4.35 -2.91
C MET A 137 -18.97 -3.26 -2.85
N TYR A 138 -19.46 -2.85 -4.04
CA TYR A 138 -20.65 -2.01 -4.17
C TYR A 138 -21.80 -2.82 -4.74
N TYR A 139 -22.94 -2.85 -4.05
CA TYR A 139 -24.12 -3.58 -4.49
C TYR A 139 -25.42 -2.85 -4.13
N ARG A 140 -26.30 -2.66 -5.14
CA ARG A 140 -27.67 -2.08 -4.98
C ARG A 140 -27.71 -0.81 -4.12
N GLY A 141 -26.80 0.16 -4.38
CA GLY A 141 -26.79 1.45 -3.69
C GLY A 141 -26.07 1.46 -2.35
N ARG A 142 -25.39 0.39 -2.01
CA ARG A 142 -24.63 0.26 -0.76
C ARG A 142 -23.23 -0.26 -1.00
N TYR A 143 -22.29 0.23 -0.20
CA TYR A 143 -20.97 -0.34 -0.06
C TYR A 143 -21.04 -1.42 1.02
N HIS A 144 -20.61 -2.62 0.69
CA HIS A 144 -20.49 -3.76 1.60
C HIS A 144 -19.03 -3.94 1.93
N PHE A 145 -18.72 -4.09 3.19
CA PHE A 145 -17.38 -4.26 3.70
C PHE A 145 -17.32 -5.54 4.54
N PHE A 146 -16.83 -6.61 3.94
CA PHE A 146 -16.52 -7.84 4.66
C PHE A 146 -15.08 -7.77 5.14
N TYR A 147 -14.80 -8.36 6.27
CA TYR A 147 -13.46 -8.35 6.85
C TYR A 147 -13.22 -9.59 7.70
N GLN A 148 -11.98 -10.07 7.73
CA GLN A 148 -11.58 -11.09 8.67
C GLN A 148 -11.75 -10.56 10.09
N TYR A 149 -12.36 -11.35 10.95
CA TYR A 149 -12.71 -10.97 12.31
C TYR A 149 -12.56 -12.16 13.26
N ASN A 150 -11.88 -11.96 14.40
CA ASN A 150 -11.84 -12.93 15.47
C ASN A 150 -12.93 -12.58 16.50
N PRO A 151 -14.05 -13.30 16.59
CA PRO A 151 -15.13 -12.96 17.52
C PRO A 151 -14.79 -13.21 18.99
N THR A 152 -13.65 -13.84 19.28
CA THR A 152 -13.30 -14.33 20.63
C THR A 152 -12.07 -13.67 21.24
N GLY A 153 -11.33 -12.84 20.48
CA GLY A 153 -10.10 -12.25 21.02
C GLY A 153 -9.47 -11.19 20.14
N VAL A 154 -8.35 -10.63 20.62
CA VAL A 154 -7.64 -9.49 20.01
C VAL A 154 -6.42 -9.90 19.17
N ILE A 155 -6.29 -11.19 18.88
CA ILE A 155 -5.21 -11.75 18.05
C ILE A 155 -5.79 -12.45 16.82
N TRP A 156 -4.97 -12.63 15.78
CA TRP A 156 -5.35 -13.43 14.63
C TRP A 156 -5.61 -14.89 15.02
N GLY A 157 -6.71 -15.42 14.56
CA GLY A 157 -7.17 -16.79 14.83
C GLY A 157 -8.69 -16.86 14.96
N ASN A 158 -9.29 -18.04 14.91
CA ASN A 158 -10.74 -18.25 14.93
C ASN A 158 -11.49 -17.36 13.92
N ILE A 159 -10.91 -17.20 12.74
CA ILE A 159 -11.33 -16.18 11.77
C ILE A 159 -12.68 -16.50 11.17
N THR A 160 -13.56 -15.51 11.28
CA THR A 160 -14.88 -15.41 10.64
C THR A 160 -14.89 -14.23 9.68
N TRP A 161 -15.95 -14.06 8.90
CA TRP A 161 -16.20 -12.82 8.17
C TRP A 161 -17.18 -11.92 8.93
N GLY A 162 -16.66 -10.80 9.42
CA GLY A 162 -17.46 -9.66 9.83
C GLY A 162 -18.09 -8.97 8.61
N HIS A 163 -19.17 -8.21 8.82
CA HIS A 163 -19.87 -7.51 7.77
C HIS A 163 -20.30 -6.13 8.23
N ALA A 164 -20.12 -5.13 7.41
CA ALA A 164 -20.65 -3.79 7.60
C ALA A 164 -21.14 -3.21 6.27
N VAL A 165 -22.09 -2.29 6.32
CA VAL A 165 -22.64 -1.61 5.15
C VAL A 165 -22.58 -0.10 5.33
N SER A 166 -22.40 0.62 4.21
CA SER A 166 -22.39 2.08 4.14
C SER A 166 -23.06 2.59 2.88
N ARG A 167 -23.55 3.83 2.90
CA ARG A 167 -23.99 4.56 1.70
C ARG A 167 -22.94 5.53 1.17
N ASP A 168 -21.95 5.87 1.99
CA ASP A 168 -20.98 6.94 1.73
C ASP A 168 -19.53 6.60 2.07
N LEU A 169 -19.20 5.33 2.36
CA LEU A 169 -17.85 4.88 2.71
C LEU A 169 -17.29 5.42 4.04
N VAL A 170 -18.05 6.25 4.74
CA VAL A 170 -17.64 6.95 5.98
C VAL A 170 -18.47 6.47 7.17
N HIS A 171 -19.79 6.47 7.01
CA HIS A 171 -20.71 6.03 8.07
C HIS A 171 -21.07 4.57 7.84
N TRP A 172 -20.75 3.71 8.81
CA TRP A 172 -20.89 2.27 8.69
C TRP A 172 -21.88 1.71 9.72
N ARG A 173 -22.72 0.81 9.25
CA ARG A 173 -23.55 -0.04 10.10
C ARG A 173 -22.98 -1.44 10.13
N HIS A 174 -22.59 -1.92 11.32
CA HIS A 174 -22.19 -3.30 11.50
C HIS A 174 -23.41 -4.22 11.43
N LEU A 175 -23.24 -5.34 10.74
CA LEU A 175 -24.24 -6.39 10.57
C LEU A 175 -23.78 -7.67 11.31
N PRO A 176 -24.64 -8.68 11.43
CA PRO A 176 -24.22 -10.00 11.91
C PRO A 176 -23.06 -10.56 11.08
N LEU A 177 -22.34 -11.54 11.64
CA LEU A 177 -21.27 -12.23 10.91
C LEU A 177 -21.82 -12.83 9.62
N ALA A 178 -21.17 -12.56 8.49
CA ALA A 178 -21.58 -13.08 7.20
C ALA A 178 -21.29 -14.58 7.08
N MET A 179 -20.12 -15.03 7.53
CA MET A 179 -19.71 -16.43 7.48
C MET A 179 -18.91 -16.82 8.71
N VAL A 180 -19.12 -18.06 9.18
CA VAL A 180 -18.41 -18.65 10.31
C VAL A 180 -17.78 -19.98 9.89
N PRO A 181 -16.70 -20.45 10.54
CA PRO A 181 -16.10 -21.74 10.25
C PRO A 181 -17.01 -22.86 10.81
N ASP A 182 -17.74 -23.53 9.92
CA ASP A 182 -18.74 -24.56 10.28
C ASP A 182 -18.66 -25.81 9.39
N GLN A 183 -17.73 -25.85 8.42
CA GLN A 183 -17.52 -26.95 7.50
C GLN A 183 -16.08 -27.49 7.61
N TRP A 184 -15.85 -28.75 7.26
CA TRP A 184 -14.51 -29.36 7.31
C TRP A 184 -13.48 -28.60 6.48
N TYR A 185 -13.89 -27.94 5.40
CA TYR A 185 -13.00 -27.21 4.50
C TYR A 185 -12.65 -25.77 4.99
N ASP A 186 -13.30 -25.31 6.04
CA ASP A 186 -13.01 -24.00 6.64
C ASP A 186 -13.03 -24.00 8.18
N ILE A 187 -12.99 -25.16 8.81
CA ILE A 187 -13.11 -25.30 10.27
C ILE A 187 -12.03 -24.56 11.06
N HIS A 188 -10.86 -24.33 10.44
CA HIS A 188 -9.76 -23.57 11.06
C HIS A 188 -9.74 -22.09 10.61
N GLY A 189 -10.76 -21.63 9.88
CA GLY A 189 -10.94 -20.22 9.53
C GLY A 189 -11.55 -20.00 8.15
N VAL A 190 -12.39 -19.00 8.07
CA VAL A 190 -12.89 -18.39 6.83
C VAL A 190 -11.98 -17.22 6.52
N LEU A 191 -10.93 -17.45 5.69
CA LEU A 191 -9.89 -16.47 5.40
C LEU A 191 -10.29 -15.54 4.24
N THR A 192 -9.37 -14.68 3.81
CA THR A 192 -9.59 -13.65 2.80
C THR A 192 -10.14 -14.19 1.48
N GLY A 193 -10.85 -13.35 0.80
CA GLY A 193 -11.45 -13.60 -0.51
C GLY A 193 -11.94 -12.32 -1.16
N SER A 194 -12.80 -12.46 -2.16
CA SER A 194 -13.33 -11.32 -2.91
C SER A 194 -14.74 -11.58 -3.43
N ALA A 195 -15.46 -10.50 -3.71
CA ALA A 195 -16.76 -10.54 -4.32
C ALA A 195 -16.68 -10.28 -5.84
N THR A 196 -17.52 -10.97 -6.60
CA THR A 196 -17.74 -10.73 -8.04
C THR A 196 -19.23 -10.56 -8.29
N ILE A 197 -19.61 -9.49 -8.97
CA ILE A 197 -20.99 -9.24 -9.36
C ILE A 197 -21.14 -9.58 -10.83
N LEU A 198 -21.98 -10.58 -11.13
CA LEU A 198 -22.25 -11.01 -12.50
C LEU A 198 -23.14 -10.02 -13.25
N PRO A 199 -23.15 -10.04 -14.60
CA PRO A 199 -23.99 -9.15 -15.40
C PRO A 199 -25.49 -9.25 -15.12
N ASN A 200 -25.96 -10.38 -14.62
CA ASN A 200 -27.35 -10.60 -14.20
C ASN A 200 -27.65 -10.11 -12.77
N GLY A 201 -26.67 -9.50 -12.09
CA GLY A 201 -26.80 -9.01 -10.71
C GLY A 201 -26.54 -10.04 -9.63
N THR A 202 -26.21 -11.29 -9.97
CA THR A 202 -25.84 -12.31 -8.96
C THR A 202 -24.52 -11.94 -8.31
N VAL A 203 -24.47 -11.95 -6.98
CA VAL A 203 -23.24 -11.78 -6.20
C VAL A 203 -22.64 -13.15 -5.91
N ILE A 204 -21.33 -13.26 -6.14
CA ILE A 204 -20.53 -14.44 -5.85
C ILE A 204 -19.39 -14.03 -4.94
N VAL A 205 -19.14 -14.79 -3.89
CA VAL A 205 -17.94 -14.67 -3.05
C VAL A 205 -17.10 -15.92 -3.21
N LEU A 206 -15.83 -15.72 -3.62
CA LEU A 206 -14.80 -16.72 -3.44
C LEU A 206 -13.98 -16.35 -2.21
N TYR A 207 -13.73 -17.33 -1.33
CA TYR A 207 -12.93 -17.14 -0.12
C TYR A 207 -12.00 -18.32 0.11
N THR A 208 -10.95 -18.09 0.87
CA THR A 208 -10.04 -19.16 1.28
C THR A 208 -10.58 -19.84 2.54
N GLY A 209 -10.86 -21.12 2.46
CA GLY A 209 -11.15 -21.97 3.62
C GLY A 209 -9.87 -22.62 4.14
N LYS A 210 -9.69 -22.65 5.46
CA LYS A 210 -8.62 -23.40 6.12
C LYS A 210 -9.19 -24.70 6.67
N THR A 211 -8.81 -25.82 6.05
CA THR A 211 -9.38 -27.15 6.33
C THR A 211 -8.99 -27.67 7.72
N ASP A 212 -9.58 -28.81 8.10
CA ASP A 212 -9.25 -29.59 9.30
C ASP A 212 -7.77 -30.05 9.34
N THR A 213 -7.13 -30.18 8.16
CA THR A 213 -5.69 -30.45 8.02
C THR A 213 -4.85 -29.20 7.84
N SER A 214 -5.45 -28.01 8.02
CA SER A 214 -4.82 -26.70 7.81
C SER A 214 -4.40 -26.40 6.36
N ALA A 215 -4.89 -27.14 5.39
CA ALA A 215 -4.71 -26.81 3.98
C ALA A 215 -5.59 -25.61 3.59
N GLN A 216 -5.08 -24.76 2.71
CA GLN A 216 -5.82 -23.63 2.15
C GLN A 216 -6.48 -24.08 0.84
N VAL A 217 -7.78 -23.86 0.73
CA VAL A 217 -8.60 -24.25 -0.42
C VAL A 217 -9.55 -23.11 -0.77
N GLN A 218 -10.00 -23.00 -2.02
CA GLN A 218 -10.92 -21.94 -2.38
C GLN A 218 -12.36 -22.45 -2.34
N CYS A 219 -13.23 -21.66 -1.74
CA CYS A 219 -14.61 -21.96 -1.48
C CYS A 219 -15.52 -20.89 -2.07
N LEU A 220 -16.74 -21.32 -2.44
CA LEU A 220 -17.78 -20.49 -3.02
C LEU A 220 -18.90 -20.25 -2.00
N ALA A 221 -19.34 -19.00 -1.85
CA ALA A 221 -20.54 -18.64 -1.14
C ALA A 221 -21.41 -17.70 -1.96
N LEU A 222 -22.72 -17.76 -1.73
CA LEU A 222 -23.73 -16.90 -2.35
C LEU A 222 -24.64 -16.32 -1.27
N PRO A 223 -25.26 -15.15 -1.52
CA PRO A 223 -26.32 -14.64 -0.65
C PRO A 223 -27.45 -15.68 -0.53
N ALA A 224 -27.90 -15.93 0.70
CA ALA A 224 -29.04 -16.83 0.94
C ALA A 224 -30.34 -16.26 0.37
N ASP A 225 -30.47 -14.92 0.42
CA ASP A 225 -31.52 -14.15 -0.23
C ASP A 225 -30.87 -13.08 -1.12
N PRO A 226 -30.87 -13.24 -2.46
CA PRO A 226 -30.29 -12.26 -3.37
C PRO A 226 -31.11 -10.97 -3.46
N ASP A 227 -32.33 -10.94 -2.94
CA ASP A 227 -33.17 -9.73 -2.90
C ASP A 227 -32.98 -8.92 -1.61
N ASP A 228 -32.33 -9.46 -0.60
CA ASP A 228 -31.91 -8.71 0.58
C ASP A 228 -30.81 -7.67 0.20
N PRO A 229 -31.09 -6.36 0.26
CA PRO A 229 -30.08 -5.35 -0.10
C PRO A 229 -28.93 -5.25 0.90
N LEU A 230 -29.08 -5.83 2.09
CA LEU A 230 -28.04 -5.88 3.12
C LEU A 230 -27.18 -7.14 3.03
N LEU A 231 -27.62 -8.17 2.28
CA LEU A 231 -26.92 -9.44 2.11
C LEU A 231 -26.46 -10.04 3.44
N VAL A 232 -27.38 -10.07 4.43
CA VAL A 232 -27.06 -10.46 5.82
C VAL A 232 -26.64 -11.93 5.90
N ASN A 233 -27.37 -12.82 5.18
CA ASN A 233 -27.17 -14.25 5.28
C ASN A 233 -26.51 -14.83 4.03
N TRP A 234 -25.58 -15.74 4.24
CA TRP A 234 -24.79 -16.38 3.18
C TRP A 234 -24.92 -17.90 3.22
N THR A 235 -24.91 -18.51 2.05
CA THR A 235 -24.94 -19.96 1.87
C THR A 235 -23.65 -20.42 1.24
N LYS A 236 -22.92 -21.29 1.90
CA LYS A 236 -21.75 -21.98 1.36
C LYS A 236 -22.19 -23.03 0.35
N HIS A 237 -21.58 -23.02 -0.82
CA HIS A 237 -21.98 -23.91 -1.91
C HIS A 237 -21.67 -25.38 -1.59
N PRO A 238 -22.59 -26.34 -1.86
CA PRO A 238 -22.38 -27.74 -1.49
C PRO A 238 -21.24 -28.44 -2.25
N ALA A 239 -20.74 -27.86 -3.36
CA ALA A 239 -19.58 -28.38 -4.08
C ALA A 239 -18.22 -27.93 -3.50
N ASN A 240 -18.22 -27.18 -2.39
CA ASN A 240 -16.97 -26.73 -1.76
C ASN A 240 -16.12 -27.91 -1.24
N PRO A 241 -14.78 -27.79 -1.33
CA PRO A 241 -14.02 -26.70 -1.97
C PRO A 241 -14.06 -26.79 -3.49
N VAL A 242 -14.17 -25.62 -4.17
CA VAL A 242 -14.24 -25.57 -5.64
C VAL A 242 -12.86 -25.51 -6.31
N ILE A 243 -11.81 -25.09 -5.59
CA ILE A 243 -10.42 -25.14 -6.08
C ILE A 243 -9.52 -25.67 -4.97
N LEU A 244 -8.70 -26.64 -5.32
CA LEU A 244 -7.65 -27.21 -4.46
C LEU A 244 -6.27 -26.70 -4.90
N PRO A 245 -5.28 -26.63 -3.98
CA PRO A 245 -3.92 -26.31 -4.37
C PRO A 245 -3.41 -27.33 -5.40
N PRO A 246 -2.81 -26.87 -6.52
CA PRO A 246 -2.33 -27.76 -7.55
C PRO A 246 -1.03 -28.47 -7.10
N PRO A 247 -0.65 -29.59 -7.74
CA PRO A 247 0.59 -30.27 -7.43
C PRO A 247 1.80 -29.32 -7.49
N GLY A 248 2.67 -29.38 -6.49
CA GLY A 248 3.88 -28.55 -6.38
C GLY A 248 3.66 -27.25 -5.58
N ILE A 249 2.44 -26.93 -5.18
CA ILE A 249 2.13 -25.80 -4.31
C ILE A 249 1.96 -26.30 -2.86
N GLY A 250 2.54 -25.56 -1.92
CA GLY A 250 2.42 -25.83 -0.50
C GLY A 250 0.97 -25.72 -0.02
N LEU A 251 0.57 -26.60 0.90
CA LEU A 251 -0.82 -26.62 1.38
C LEU A 251 -1.24 -25.31 2.11
N GLN A 252 -0.28 -24.51 2.55
CA GLN A 252 -0.52 -23.21 3.22
C GLN A 252 -0.06 -22.02 2.38
N ASP A 253 0.21 -22.24 1.10
CA ASP A 253 0.70 -21.24 0.16
C ASP A 253 -0.28 -21.05 -1.02
N PHE A 254 -1.60 -21.03 -0.73
CA PHE A 254 -2.64 -20.99 -1.75
C PHE A 254 -3.89 -20.26 -1.27
N ARG A 255 -3.92 -18.91 -1.39
CA ARG A 255 -4.99 -18.11 -0.78
C ARG A 255 -5.34 -16.82 -1.51
N ASP A 256 -6.43 -16.21 -1.07
CA ASP A 256 -6.89 -14.86 -1.40
C ASP A 256 -7.29 -14.71 -2.88
N PRO A 257 -8.36 -15.39 -3.31
CA PRO A 257 -8.83 -15.31 -4.69
C PRO A 257 -9.29 -13.88 -5.01
N THR A 258 -8.86 -13.37 -6.17
CA THR A 258 -9.20 -12.02 -6.63
C THR A 258 -10.65 -11.92 -7.11
N THR A 259 -11.20 -10.70 -7.15
CA THR A 259 -12.41 -10.42 -7.94
C THR A 259 -12.22 -10.93 -9.37
N ALA A 260 -13.16 -11.73 -9.85
CA ALA A 260 -13.08 -12.31 -11.16
C ALA A 260 -13.42 -11.29 -12.26
N TRP A 261 -12.75 -11.39 -13.41
CA TRP A 261 -13.07 -10.61 -14.60
C TRP A 261 -13.43 -11.52 -15.78
N PHE A 262 -14.26 -11.01 -16.67
CA PHE A 262 -14.75 -11.76 -17.82
C PHE A 262 -13.85 -11.57 -19.04
N ASP A 263 -13.33 -12.67 -19.57
CA ASP A 263 -12.57 -12.68 -20.81
C ASP A 263 -13.50 -13.00 -21.99
N ARG A 264 -13.63 -12.02 -22.88
CA ARG A 264 -14.52 -12.12 -24.06
C ARG A 264 -13.95 -13.04 -25.16
N SER A 265 -12.67 -13.34 -25.14
CA SER A 265 -12.02 -14.14 -26.17
C SER A 265 -12.46 -15.61 -26.13
N ASP A 266 -12.65 -16.18 -24.93
CA ASP A 266 -13.08 -17.57 -24.72
C ASP A 266 -14.37 -17.70 -23.89
N LEU A 267 -15.00 -16.55 -23.56
CA LEU A 267 -16.26 -16.46 -22.80
C LEU A 267 -16.18 -17.15 -21.43
N THR A 268 -15.06 -16.96 -20.75
CA THR A 268 -14.85 -17.48 -19.39
C THR A 268 -14.49 -16.36 -18.41
N TRP A 269 -14.71 -16.63 -17.14
CA TRP A 269 -14.24 -15.78 -16.05
C TRP A 269 -12.83 -16.19 -15.66
N ARG A 270 -12.01 -15.20 -15.27
CA ARG A 270 -10.66 -15.37 -14.75
C ARG A 270 -10.62 -14.93 -13.30
N THR A 271 -9.82 -15.63 -12.49
CA THR A 271 -9.46 -15.21 -11.13
C THR A 271 -8.00 -15.58 -10.86
N LEU A 272 -7.33 -14.82 -10.02
CA LEU A 272 -5.97 -15.13 -9.56
C LEU A 272 -6.01 -15.61 -8.12
N ILE A 273 -5.05 -16.45 -7.79
CA ILE A 273 -4.78 -16.90 -6.43
C ILE A 273 -3.31 -16.66 -6.16
N GLY A 274 -3.02 -16.00 -5.05
CA GLY A 274 -1.68 -15.77 -4.57
C GLY A 274 -1.03 -17.08 -4.09
N SER A 275 0.25 -17.22 -4.36
CA SER A 275 0.98 -18.43 -4.04
C SER A 275 2.49 -18.20 -3.99
N LYS A 276 3.23 -19.28 -3.71
CA LYS A 276 4.68 -19.33 -3.68
C LYS A 276 5.19 -20.55 -4.42
N ASP A 277 6.30 -20.37 -5.14
CA ASP A 277 7.14 -21.46 -5.64
C ASP A 277 8.39 -21.53 -4.76
N ASP A 278 8.58 -22.65 -4.06
CA ASP A 278 9.74 -22.84 -3.18
C ASP A 278 11.07 -22.81 -3.93
N ASN A 279 11.06 -23.14 -5.24
CA ASN A 279 12.20 -22.95 -6.10
C ASN A 279 12.45 -21.45 -6.32
N GLY A 280 13.54 -20.93 -5.77
CA GLY A 280 13.88 -19.51 -5.81
C GLY A 280 13.09 -18.66 -4.83
N HIS A 281 12.33 -19.22 -3.89
CA HIS A 281 11.51 -18.50 -2.93
C HIS A 281 10.67 -17.43 -3.63
N ALA A 282 10.02 -17.81 -4.73
CA ALA A 282 9.39 -16.90 -5.66
C ALA A 282 7.90 -16.75 -5.38
N GLY A 283 7.45 -15.52 -5.29
CA GLY A 283 6.03 -15.21 -5.30
C GLY A 283 5.44 -15.40 -6.70
N ILE A 284 4.26 -15.96 -6.77
CA ILE A 284 3.55 -16.24 -8.01
C ILE A 284 2.07 -15.93 -7.93
N ALA A 285 1.48 -15.58 -9.07
CA ALA A 285 0.04 -15.47 -9.25
C ALA A 285 -0.45 -16.59 -10.17
N LEU A 286 -1.22 -17.53 -9.62
CA LEU A 286 -1.86 -18.63 -10.36
C LEU A 286 -3.18 -18.14 -10.96
N MET A 287 -3.42 -18.43 -12.26
CA MET A 287 -4.63 -18.00 -12.95
C MET A 287 -5.55 -19.18 -13.21
N TYR A 288 -6.79 -19.03 -12.80
CA TYR A 288 -7.85 -20.00 -13.06
C TYR A 288 -8.93 -19.42 -13.96
N LYS A 289 -9.58 -20.25 -14.76
CA LYS A 289 -10.76 -19.91 -15.55
C LYS A 289 -11.96 -20.78 -15.19
N THR A 290 -13.15 -20.20 -15.33
CA THR A 290 -14.42 -20.89 -15.07
C THR A 290 -15.55 -20.31 -15.94
N LYS A 291 -16.62 -21.10 -16.10
CA LYS A 291 -17.88 -20.66 -16.72
C LYS A 291 -19.02 -20.57 -15.70
N ASP A 292 -18.89 -21.26 -14.58
CA ASP A 292 -19.99 -21.49 -13.63
C ASP A 292 -19.60 -21.24 -12.16
N PHE A 293 -18.35 -20.85 -11.88
CA PHE A 293 -17.78 -20.65 -10.54
C PHE A 293 -17.76 -21.90 -9.64
N ILE A 294 -18.08 -23.07 -10.22
CA ILE A 294 -18.05 -24.36 -9.52
C ILE A 294 -16.87 -25.21 -10.03
N ARG A 295 -16.67 -25.20 -11.34
CA ARG A 295 -15.61 -25.94 -12.01
C ARG A 295 -14.56 -24.99 -12.55
N TYR A 296 -13.35 -25.16 -12.09
CA TYR A 296 -12.22 -24.34 -12.47
C TYR A 296 -11.18 -25.14 -13.22
N GLU A 297 -10.56 -24.50 -14.18
CA GLU A 297 -9.41 -25.00 -14.93
C GLU A 297 -8.22 -24.09 -14.66
N LEU A 298 -7.10 -24.66 -14.16
CA LEU A 298 -5.84 -23.95 -14.03
C LEU A 298 -5.31 -23.64 -15.43
N ILE A 299 -5.05 -22.39 -15.71
CA ILE A 299 -4.38 -21.98 -16.94
C ILE A 299 -2.90 -22.37 -16.83
N PRO A 300 -2.33 -23.09 -17.81
CA PRO A 300 -0.94 -23.51 -17.76
C PRO A 300 0.03 -22.33 -17.59
N GLY A 301 1.01 -22.48 -16.71
CA GLY A 301 1.95 -21.43 -16.34
C GLY A 301 1.44 -20.58 -15.17
N VAL A 302 2.00 -19.40 -15.03
CA VAL A 302 1.61 -18.39 -14.03
C VAL A 302 1.40 -17.05 -14.73
N LEU A 303 0.54 -16.19 -14.20
CA LEU A 303 0.40 -14.84 -14.72
C LEU A 303 1.71 -14.07 -14.62
N HIS A 304 2.36 -14.16 -13.47
CA HIS A 304 3.63 -13.52 -13.18
C HIS A 304 4.37 -14.25 -12.04
N ARG A 305 5.70 -14.07 -11.99
CA ARG A 305 6.60 -14.70 -11.01
C ARG A 305 7.78 -13.78 -10.74
N VAL A 306 8.10 -13.56 -9.47
CA VAL A 306 9.28 -12.78 -9.05
C VAL A 306 10.05 -13.54 -7.98
N GLU A 307 11.33 -13.80 -8.24
CA GLU A 307 12.21 -14.54 -7.33
C GLU A 307 12.54 -13.73 -6.07
N GLY A 308 12.67 -14.43 -4.94
CA GLY A 308 13.05 -13.86 -3.67
C GLY A 308 11.95 -13.08 -2.94
N THR A 309 10.72 -13.05 -3.46
CA THR A 309 9.61 -12.28 -2.88
C THR A 309 8.67 -13.08 -1.97
N GLY A 310 8.92 -14.38 -1.80
CA GLY A 310 8.19 -15.22 -0.87
C GLY A 310 6.72 -15.45 -1.23
N MET A 311 5.87 -15.70 -0.23
CA MET A 311 4.44 -15.93 -0.44
C MET A 311 3.72 -14.62 -0.77
N TRP A 312 2.96 -14.63 -1.88
CA TRP A 312 2.06 -13.54 -2.28
C TRP A 312 0.67 -13.75 -1.71
N GLU A 313 0.24 -12.81 -0.89
CA GLU A 313 -1.13 -12.70 -0.36
C GLU A 313 -1.90 -11.58 -1.08
N CYS A 314 -3.21 -11.61 -0.96
CA CYS A 314 -4.10 -10.52 -1.38
C CYS A 314 -3.71 -9.94 -2.75
N VAL A 315 -3.46 -10.81 -3.73
CA VAL A 315 -3.13 -10.37 -5.09
C VAL A 315 -4.30 -9.54 -5.63
N ASP A 316 -4.01 -8.41 -6.26
CA ASP A 316 -5.00 -7.59 -6.95
C ASP A 316 -4.55 -7.31 -8.38
N PHE A 317 -5.48 -7.35 -9.33
CA PHE A 317 -5.18 -7.23 -10.74
C PHE A 317 -6.29 -6.46 -11.47
N TYR A 318 -5.94 -5.28 -12.03
CA TYR A 318 -6.94 -4.43 -12.65
C TYR A 318 -6.35 -3.44 -13.66
N PRO A 319 -7.14 -2.99 -14.66
CA PRO A 319 -6.70 -1.98 -15.60
C PRO A 319 -6.68 -0.59 -14.97
N VAL A 320 -5.70 0.25 -15.39
CA VAL A 320 -5.59 1.67 -15.06
C VAL A 320 -5.24 2.47 -16.30
N GLY A 321 -5.65 3.74 -16.34
CA GLY A 321 -5.51 4.58 -17.54
C GLY A 321 -6.41 4.05 -18.66
N GLY A 322 -6.29 4.63 -19.84
CA GLY A 322 -7.12 4.28 -20.98
C GLY A 322 -8.51 4.93 -20.89
N SER A 323 -8.69 6.04 -21.57
CA SER A 323 -10.01 6.60 -21.83
C SER A 323 -10.69 5.76 -22.91
N ASN A 324 -12.00 5.55 -22.81
CA ASN A 324 -12.82 4.87 -23.82
C ASN A 324 -12.67 5.44 -25.25
N ASN A 325 -11.93 6.53 -25.43
CA ASN A 325 -11.70 7.24 -26.69
C ASN A 325 -10.22 7.33 -27.10
N SER A 326 -9.28 6.79 -26.32
CA SER A 326 -7.85 6.81 -26.67
C SER A 326 -7.42 5.50 -27.33
N SER A 327 -6.59 5.58 -28.36
CA SER A 327 -5.91 4.44 -28.98
C SER A 327 -4.80 3.85 -28.10
N GLU A 328 -4.64 4.35 -26.87
CA GLU A 328 -3.66 3.85 -25.92
C GLU A 328 -4.16 2.56 -25.27
N GLU A 329 -3.31 1.56 -25.29
CA GLU A 329 -3.53 0.29 -24.61
C GLU A 329 -3.57 0.51 -23.08
N ALA A 330 -4.60 -0.01 -22.43
CA ALA A 330 -4.73 0.08 -20.98
C ALA A 330 -3.54 -0.60 -20.28
N LEU A 331 -2.96 0.09 -19.31
CA LEU A 331 -2.01 -0.52 -18.39
C LEU A 331 -2.77 -1.32 -17.32
N TYR A 332 -2.09 -2.30 -16.76
CA TYR A 332 -2.62 -3.11 -15.68
C TYR A 332 -1.71 -2.98 -14.45
N VAL A 333 -2.34 -2.83 -13.32
CA VAL A 333 -1.69 -2.99 -12.02
C VAL A 333 -1.69 -4.47 -11.68
N LEU A 334 -0.54 -4.99 -11.31
CA LEU A 334 -0.42 -6.22 -10.52
C LEU A 334 0.11 -5.83 -9.16
N LYS A 335 -0.61 -6.21 -8.11
CA LYS A 335 -0.28 -5.94 -6.71
C LYS A 335 -0.21 -7.25 -5.95
N ALA A 336 0.72 -7.38 -5.03
CA ALA A 336 0.73 -8.45 -4.04
C ALA A 336 1.19 -7.95 -2.67
N SER A 337 0.67 -8.56 -1.62
CA SER A 337 1.14 -8.41 -0.25
C SER A 337 2.19 -9.48 0.02
N MET A 338 3.37 -9.07 0.48
CA MET A 338 4.47 -10.01 0.78
C MET A 338 4.29 -10.53 2.21
N ASP A 339 3.96 -11.81 2.37
CA ASP A 339 3.73 -12.42 3.70
C ASP A 339 4.98 -12.33 4.59
N ASP A 340 6.17 -12.50 4.00
CA ASP A 340 7.45 -12.47 4.72
C ASP A 340 7.80 -11.09 5.26
N GLU A 341 7.47 -10.01 4.54
CA GLU A 341 7.88 -8.63 4.84
C GLU A 341 6.77 -7.75 5.40
N ARG A 342 5.53 -8.18 5.24
CA ARG A 342 4.32 -7.40 5.61
C ARG A 342 4.25 -6.03 4.92
N HIS A 343 4.54 -6.01 3.62
CA HIS A 343 4.43 -4.85 2.75
C HIS A 343 3.65 -5.15 1.48
N ASP A 344 2.93 -4.15 1.00
CA ASP A 344 2.18 -4.21 -0.24
C ASP A 344 2.97 -3.54 -1.38
N TYR A 345 3.30 -4.33 -2.39
CA TYR A 345 3.98 -3.86 -3.59
C TYR A 345 3.04 -3.89 -4.79
N TYR A 346 3.24 -2.97 -5.73
CA TYR A 346 2.58 -2.99 -7.01
C TYR A 346 3.56 -2.70 -8.14
N ALA A 347 3.19 -3.11 -9.34
CA ALA A 347 3.88 -2.69 -10.55
C ALA A 347 2.85 -2.39 -11.66
N LEU A 348 3.24 -1.52 -12.58
CA LEU A 348 2.50 -1.21 -13.80
C LEU A 348 3.02 -2.06 -14.94
N GLY A 349 2.14 -2.64 -15.72
CA GLY A 349 2.54 -3.53 -16.80
C GLY A 349 1.50 -3.67 -17.89
N ARG A 350 1.80 -4.57 -18.86
CA ARG A 350 0.92 -4.92 -19.96
C ARG A 350 0.41 -6.35 -19.81
N TYR A 351 -0.87 -6.52 -19.96
CA TYR A 351 -1.51 -7.83 -19.96
C TYR A 351 -1.79 -8.29 -21.38
N ASN A 352 -1.29 -9.47 -21.72
CA ASN A 352 -1.59 -10.14 -22.98
C ASN A 352 -2.64 -11.23 -22.74
N ALA A 353 -3.89 -10.96 -23.10
CA ALA A 353 -4.98 -11.91 -22.92
C ALA A 353 -4.85 -13.18 -23.77
N ALA A 354 -4.14 -13.15 -24.91
CA ALA A 354 -3.95 -14.32 -25.77
C ALA A 354 -2.99 -15.34 -25.14
N THR A 355 -1.98 -14.88 -24.42
CA THR A 355 -1.00 -15.73 -23.74
C THR A 355 -1.27 -15.86 -22.24
N ASN A 356 -2.21 -15.09 -21.69
CA ASN A 356 -2.49 -14.98 -20.25
C ASN A 356 -1.23 -14.63 -19.43
N THR A 357 -0.41 -13.72 -19.95
CA THR A 357 0.82 -13.26 -19.29
C THR A 357 0.75 -11.77 -19.03
N TRP A 358 1.36 -11.34 -17.94
CA TRP A 358 1.55 -9.95 -17.61
C TRP A 358 3.06 -9.64 -17.54
N THR A 359 3.46 -8.48 -18.04
CA THR A 359 4.87 -8.06 -18.07
C THR A 359 4.98 -6.65 -17.51
N PRO A 360 5.87 -6.39 -16.52
CA PRO A 360 6.08 -5.07 -15.97
C PRO A 360 6.60 -4.10 -17.04
N LEU A 361 6.26 -2.82 -16.93
CA LEU A 361 6.84 -1.76 -17.77
C LEU A 361 8.32 -1.59 -17.50
N ASP A 362 8.70 -1.72 -16.24
CA ASP A 362 10.08 -1.61 -15.75
C ASP A 362 10.37 -2.81 -14.83
N PRO A 363 11.25 -3.72 -15.23
CA PRO A 363 11.63 -4.86 -14.39
C PRO A 363 12.31 -4.47 -13.07
N GLU A 364 12.91 -3.29 -12.96
CA GLU A 364 13.52 -2.80 -11.73
C GLU A 364 12.47 -2.28 -10.72
N LEU A 365 11.24 -2.08 -11.20
CA LEU A 365 10.07 -1.68 -10.41
C LEU A 365 9.01 -2.79 -10.34
N ASP A 366 9.41 -4.04 -10.50
CA ASP A 366 8.50 -5.18 -10.46
C ASP A 366 7.89 -5.41 -9.05
N VAL A 367 6.87 -6.24 -8.99
CA VAL A 367 6.16 -6.57 -7.74
C VAL A 367 7.12 -7.19 -6.72
N GLY A 368 7.20 -6.58 -5.54
CA GLY A 368 8.14 -6.99 -4.48
C GLY A 368 9.51 -6.32 -4.55
N ILE A 369 9.77 -5.47 -5.57
CA ILE A 369 11.08 -4.83 -5.76
C ILE A 369 11.01 -3.32 -5.56
N GLY A 370 10.11 -2.61 -6.23
CA GLY A 370 10.18 -1.17 -6.35
C GLY A 370 9.07 -0.40 -5.64
N LEU A 371 7.88 -0.36 -6.25
CA LEU A 371 6.82 0.53 -5.82
C LEU A 371 5.97 -0.09 -4.71
N ARG A 372 5.76 0.65 -3.63
CA ARG A 372 4.86 0.27 -2.54
C ARG A 372 3.57 1.06 -2.60
N TYR A 373 2.47 0.44 -2.15
CA TYR A 373 1.24 1.20 -1.93
C TYR A 373 1.38 2.18 -0.77
N ASP A 374 2.11 1.78 0.28
CA ASP A 374 2.34 2.64 1.44
C ASP A 374 3.68 2.27 2.10
N TRP A 375 4.35 3.26 2.65
CA TRP A 375 5.68 3.07 3.26
C TRP A 375 5.62 2.84 4.77
N GLY A 376 4.44 2.94 5.38
CA GLY A 376 4.24 2.78 6.80
C GLY A 376 3.67 1.42 7.22
N LYS A 377 2.81 1.44 8.22
CA LYS A 377 2.09 0.27 8.74
C LYS A 377 0.82 0.04 7.92
N PHE A 378 0.95 -0.66 6.83
CA PHE A 378 -0.10 -0.87 5.82
C PHE A 378 0.12 -2.24 5.18
N PHE A 379 -0.93 -3.08 5.16
CA PHE A 379 -0.80 -4.44 4.64
C PHE A 379 -2.13 -5.00 4.13
N ALA A 380 -2.05 -6.02 3.26
CA ALA A 380 -3.18 -6.79 2.75
C ALA A 380 -4.26 -5.92 2.07
N ALA A 381 -3.82 -4.94 1.27
CA ALA A 381 -4.74 -4.07 0.54
C ALA A 381 -5.58 -4.85 -0.45
N THR A 382 -6.86 -4.51 -0.49
CA THR A 382 -7.82 -5.02 -1.47
C THR A 382 -8.60 -3.87 -2.08
N SER A 383 -9.02 -4.01 -3.33
CA SER A 383 -9.74 -2.96 -4.03
C SER A 383 -10.97 -3.49 -4.77
N PHE A 384 -11.93 -2.59 -5.02
CA PHE A 384 -13.07 -2.86 -5.87
C PHE A 384 -13.33 -1.68 -6.82
N TYR A 385 -14.08 -1.92 -7.87
CA TYR A 385 -14.53 -0.87 -8.77
C TYR A 385 -15.92 -0.36 -8.34
N ASP A 386 -16.00 0.94 -8.04
CA ASP A 386 -17.24 1.66 -7.77
C ASP A 386 -17.86 2.09 -9.12
N PRO A 387 -18.94 1.45 -9.57
CA PRO A 387 -19.52 1.74 -10.89
C PRO A 387 -20.31 3.05 -10.93
N VAL A 388 -20.72 3.59 -9.77
CA VAL A 388 -21.50 4.82 -9.67
C VAL A 388 -20.59 6.02 -9.89
N LYS A 389 -19.50 6.10 -9.17
CA LYS A 389 -18.51 7.18 -9.30
C LYS A 389 -17.41 6.85 -10.31
N ARG A 390 -17.43 5.66 -10.92
CA ARG A 390 -16.46 5.19 -11.92
C ARG A 390 -15.02 5.30 -11.45
N ARG A 391 -14.78 4.84 -10.25
CA ARG A 391 -13.46 4.88 -9.59
C ARG A 391 -13.11 3.54 -8.99
N ARG A 392 -11.83 3.28 -8.81
CA ARG A 392 -11.35 2.18 -7.99
C ARG A 392 -11.12 2.69 -6.58
N VAL A 393 -11.62 1.95 -5.61
CA VAL A 393 -11.49 2.25 -4.18
C VAL A 393 -10.76 1.11 -3.50
N MET A 394 -9.82 1.42 -2.63
CA MET A 394 -8.95 0.50 -1.94
C MET A 394 -8.98 0.74 -0.43
N TRP A 395 -8.86 -0.33 0.35
CA TRP A 395 -8.54 -0.34 1.77
C TRP A 395 -7.35 -1.23 2.06
N ALA A 396 -6.72 -1.00 3.20
CA ALA A 396 -5.73 -1.89 3.76
C ALA A 396 -5.88 -2.02 5.27
N TYR A 397 -5.46 -3.15 5.76
CA TYR A 397 -5.32 -3.44 7.17
C TYR A 397 -4.13 -2.67 7.77
N VAL A 398 -4.35 -2.06 8.93
CA VAL A 398 -3.33 -1.36 9.70
C VAL A 398 -3.26 -1.99 11.09
N GLY A 399 -2.27 -2.87 11.27
CA GLY A 399 -2.06 -3.57 12.52
C GLY A 399 -1.54 -2.67 13.64
N GLU A 400 -1.57 -3.19 14.85
CA GLU A 400 -1.03 -2.50 16.01
C GLU A 400 0.51 -2.51 16.00
N THR A 401 1.11 -1.52 16.66
CA THR A 401 2.55 -1.45 16.91
C THR A 401 2.87 -1.36 18.42
N ASP A 402 1.84 -1.39 19.27
CA ASP A 402 1.95 -1.58 20.72
C ASP A 402 1.94 -3.08 21.11
N SER A 403 2.04 -3.36 22.38
CA SER A 403 2.13 -4.73 22.90
C SER A 403 0.79 -5.49 22.84
N LEU A 404 0.88 -6.82 22.86
CA LEU A 404 -0.30 -7.67 23.01
C LEU A 404 -1.06 -7.39 24.30
N SER A 405 -0.36 -7.09 25.40
CA SER A 405 -0.99 -6.73 26.68
C SER A 405 -1.82 -5.43 26.56
N ALA A 406 -1.33 -4.44 25.80
CA ALA A 406 -2.11 -3.24 25.49
C ALA A 406 -3.36 -3.57 24.68
N ASN A 407 -3.25 -4.45 23.66
CA ASN A 407 -4.39 -4.91 22.87
C ASN A 407 -5.45 -5.62 23.71
N VAL A 408 -5.03 -6.48 24.63
CA VAL A 408 -5.92 -7.15 25.58
C VAL A 408 -6.61 -6.13 26.49
N ALA A 409 -5.85 -5.15 26.99
CA ALA A 409 -6.38 -4.13 27.89
C ALA A 409 -7.39 -3.20 27.21
N LYS A 410 -7.17 -2.83 25.95
CA LYS A 410 -8.13 -2.02 25.17
C LYS A 410 -9.28 -2.83 24.56
N GLY A 411 -9.17 -4.18 24.51
CA GLY A 411 -10.22 -5.08 24.04
C GLY A 411 -10.42 -5.10 22.53
N TRP A 412 -9.51 -4.52 21.75
CA TRP A 412 -9.54 -4.52 20.28
C TRP A 412 -8.12 -4.42 19.70
N ALA A 413 -7.96 -4.81 18.46
CA ALA A 413 -6.72 -4.64 17.72
C ALA A 413 -6.99 -4.42 16.24
N SER A 414 -6.25 -3.49 15.67
CA SER A 414 -6.24 -3.11 14.26
C SER A 414 -7.37 -2.17 13.83
N VAL A 415 -7.10 -1.49 12.74
CA VAL A 415 -8.04 -0.59 12.05
C VAL A 415 -7.85 -0.77 10.55
N GLN A 416 -8.78 -0.25 9.74
CA GLN A 416 -8.59 -0.09 8.31
C GLN A 416 -8.08 1.33 8.01
N THR A 417 -7.34 1.49 6.90
CA THR A 417 -7.04 2.83 6.36
C THR A 417 -8.33 3.56 6.02
N ILE A 418 -8.25 4.86 5.77
CA ILE A 418 -9.30 5.55 5.01
C ILE A 418 -9.43 4.88 3.63
N PRO A 419 -10.67 4.74 3.08
CA PRO A 419 -10.82 4.32 1.71
C PRO A 419 -10.11 5.31 0.76
N ARG A 420 -9.28 4.78 -0.14
CA ARG A 420 -8.47 5.57 -1.07
C ARG A 420 -8.91 5.31 -2.49
N THR A 421 -9.08 6.37 -3.29
CA THR A 421 -9.15 6.24 -4.74
C THR A 421 -7.76 5.95 -5.30
N VAL A 422 -7.70 5.11 -6.33
CA VAL A 422 -6.45 4.73 -6.99
C VAL A 422 -6.57 5.01 -8.48
N VAL A 423 -5.68 5.85 -9.01
CA VAL A 423 -5.62 6.20 -10.43
C VAL A 423 -4.17 6.23 -10.92
N LEU A 424 -3.98 6.08 -12.24
CA LEU A 424 -2.66 6.28 -12.85
C LEU A 424 -2.27 7.76 -12.75
N ASP A 425 -1.03 8.06 -12.37
CA ASP A 425 -0.50 9.41 -12.49
C ASP A 425 -0.23 9.75 -13.97
N ASP A 426 -1.11 10.53 -14.56
CA ASP A 426 -1.01 10.92 -15.97
C ASP A 426 0.23 11.77 -16.28
N LYS A 427 0.84 12.38 -15.25
CA LYS A 427 2.05 13.20 -15.42
C LYS A 427 3.31 12.36 -15.48
N THR A 428 3.47 11.42 -14.57
CA THR A 428 4.68 10.56 -14.51
C THR A 428 4.54 9.31 -15.36
N ARG A 429 3.33 8.75 -15.47
CA ARG A 429 3.02 7.46 -16.14
C ARG A 429 3.77 6.25 -15.55
N THR A 430 4.43 6.45 -14.41
CA THR A 430 5.22 5.41 -13.71
C THR A 430 4.71 5.10 -12.32
N ASN A 431 3.76 5.90 -11.80
CA ASN A 431 3.22 5.79 -10.45
C ASN A 431 1.70 5.76 -10.46
N LEU A 432 1.13 5.21 -9.39
CA LEU A 432 -0.26 5.44 -9.03
C LEU A 432 -0.37 6.66 -8.12
N LEU A 433 -1.50 7.36 -8.23
CA LEU A 433 -1.95 8.33 -7.23
C LEU A 433 -2.96 7.66 -6.33
N GLN A 434 -2.77 7.79 -5.03
CA GLN A 434 -3.70 7.34 -4.00
C GLN A 434 -4.21 8.57 -3.24
N TRP A 435 -5.51 8.71 -3.14
CA TRP A 435 -6.10 9.88 -2.47
C TRP A 435 -7.31 9.47 -1.64
N PRO A 436 -7.51 10.05 -0.45
CA PRO A 436 -8.71 9.79 0.33
C PRO A 436 -9.97 10.04 -0.50
N VAL A 437 -10.97 9.18 -0.34
CA VAL A 437 -12.27 9.41 -1.00
C VAL A 437 -12.84 10.76 -0.58
N GLU A 438 -13.50 11.44 -1.50
CA GLU A 438 -14.06 12.79 -1.25
C GLU A 438 -15.11 12.81 -0.14
N GLU A 439 -15.77 11.69 0.11
CA GLU A 439 -16.80 11.54 1.13
C GLU A 439 -16.31 11.85 2.54
N ILE A 440 -14.99 11.65 2.81
CA ILE A 440 -14.40 11.96 4.11
C ILE A 440 -14.50 13.46 4.44
N GLU A 441 -14.60 14.31 3.43
CA GLU A 441 -14.69 15.77 3.61
C GLU A 441 -16.00 16.22 4.24
N ALA A 442 -17.04 15.36 4.21
CA ALA A 442 -18.29 15.61 4.92
C ALA A 442 -18.11 15.68 6.47
N LEU A 443 -17.02 15.13 6.98
CA LEU A 443 -16.68 15.21 8.40
C LEU A 443 -15.98 16.52 8.79
N ARG A 444 -15.59 17.37 7.85
CA ARG A 444 -14.98 18.67 8.12
C ARG A 444 -16.03 19.62 8.71
N PHE A 445 -15.86 20.09 9.94
CA PHE A 445 -16.81 20.98 10.58
C PHE A 445 -16.27 22.36 10.91
N ASN A 446 -14.96 22.53 10.98
CA ASN A 446 -14.29 23.81 11.19
C ASN A 446 -13.00 23.84 10.38
N SER A 447 -12.69 25.01 9.77
CA SER A 447 -11.54 25.15 8.90
C SER A 447 -10.78 26.42 9.23
N THR A 448 -9.47 26.32 9.36
CA THR A 448 -8.56 27.45 9.57
C THR A 448 -7.56 27.51 8.42
N ASP A 449 -7.58 28.62 7.70
CA ASP A 449 -6.55 28.95 6.70
C ASP A 449 -5.50 29.84 7.39
N PHE A 450 -4.27 29.34 7.43
CA PHE A 450 -3.14 30.04 8.05
C PHE A 450 -2.41 31.00 7.09
N GLY A 451 -2.81 31.02 5.81
CA GLY A 451 -2.17 31.82 4.78
C GLY A 451 -0.72 31.41 4.50
N VAL A 452 0.06 32.35 4.01
CA VAL A 452 1.48 32.14 3.70
C VAL A 452 2.33 32.37 4.95
N ILE A 453 3.18 31.39 5.28
CA ILE A 453 4.07 31.44 6.46
C ILE A 453 5.50 31.18 6.01
N THR A 454 6.44 31.99 6.50
CA THR A 454 7.88 31.70 6.35
C THR A 454 8.40 31.06 7.64
N ILE A 455 8.98 29.87 7.52
CA ILE A 455 9.59 29.13 8.63
C ILE A 455 11.11 29.29 8.52
N HIS A 456 11.70 30.06 9.43
CA HIS A 456 13.16 30.23 9.47
C HIS A 456 13.87 28.96 9.96
N THR A 457 15.12 28.80 9.59
CA THR A 457 16.00 27.73 10.04
C THR A 457 15.96 27.57 11.57
N GLY A 458 15.78 26.33 12.05
CA GLY A 458 15.72 25.99 13.46
C GLY A 458 14.42 26.41 14.17
N SER A 459 13.41 26.86 13.42
CA SER A 459 12.16 27.35 14.01
C SER A 459 11.12 26.24 14.15
N ILE A 460 10.35 26.30 15.24
CA ILE A 460 9.12 25.54 15.47
C ILE A 460 7.98 26.53 15.68
N VAL A 461 6.94 26.47 14.87
CA VAL A 461 5.82 27.42 14.86
C VAL A 461 4.52 26.70 15.23
N PRO A 462 3.89 27.02 16.38
CA PRO A 462 2.65 26.38 16.80
C PRO A 462 1.46 26.80 15.94
N LEU A 463 0.61 25.85 15.58
CA LEU A 463 -0.68 26.11 14.95
C LEU A 463 -1.76 26.19 16.03
N ARG A 464 -2.49 27.30 16.07
CA ARG A 464 -3.55 27.50 17.05
C ARG A 464 -4.83 26.82 16.57
N LEU A 465 -5.10 25.63 17.11
CA LEU A 465 -6.27 24.81 16.83
C LEU A 465 -7.11 24.64 18.10
N ARG A 466 -8.39 24.35 17.97
CA ARG A 466 -9.27 24.02 19.10
C ARG A 466 -9.07 22.58 19.57
N GLN A 467 -8.89 21.67 18.61
CA GLN A 467 -8.50 20.28 18.85
C GLN A 467 -7.41 19.87 17.85
N ALA A 468 -6.58 18.92 18.22
CA ALA A 468 -5.45 18.48 17.40
C ALA A 468 -5.38 16.96 17.23
N THR A 469 -6.46 16.24 17.53
CA THR A 469 -6.48 14.78 17.53
C THR A 469 -7.29 14.15 16.39
N GLN A 470 -8.14 14.94 15.72
CA GLN A 470 -8.90 14.56 14.53
C GLN A 470 -8.84 15.70 13.52
N LEU A 471 -7.98 15.58 12.52
CA LEU A 471 -7.67 16.64 11.57
C LEU A 471 -7.56 16.13 10.14
N ASP A 472 -7.81 17.04 9.20
CA ASP A 472 -7.45 16.92 7.79
C ASP A 472 -6.64 18.17 7.43
N ILE A 473 -5.34 17.99 7.18
CA ILE A 473 -4.37 19.06 6.98
C ILE A 473 -3.92 19.06 5.53
N GLU A 474 -4.04 20.18 4.85
CA GLU A 474 -3.51 20.41 3.52
C GLU A 474 -2.39 21.45 3.58
N ALA A 475 -1.18 21.05 3.21
CA ALA A 475 -0.02 21.94 3.22
C ALA A 475 0.77 21.87 1.90
N SER A 476 1.35 22.99 1.49
CA SER A 476 2.35 23.02 0.42
C SER A 476 3.53 23.91 0.81
N PHE A 477 4.72 23.42 0.47
CA PHE A 477 5.99 24.03 0.86
C PHE A 477 6.82 24.37 -0.38
N ARG A 478 7.55 25.47 -0.32
CA ARG A 478 8.53 25.87 -1.34
C ARG A 478 9.86 26.20 -0.69
N LEU A 479 10.91 25.62 -1.25
CA LEU A 479 12.27 26.01 -0.94
C LEU A 479 12.64 27.24 -1.77
N ASP A 480 13.57 28.04 -1.24
CA ASP A 480 14.16 29.15 -2.00
C ASP A 480 15.07 28.62 -3.11
N ASP A 481 14.79 28.98 -4.36
CA ASP A 481 15.59 28.58 -5.52
C ASP A 481 17.06 29.00 -5.38
N SER A 482 17.34 30.13 -4.72
CA SER A 482 18.70 30.58 -4.44
C SER A 482 19.43 29.67 -3.46
N ALA A 483 18.73 29.11 -2.48
CA ALA A 483 19.30 28.12 -1.56
C ALA A 483 19.57 26.78 -2.26
N ILE A 484 18.69 26.34 -3.14
CA ILE A 484 18.90 25.14 -3.96
C ILE A 484 20.14 25.28 -4.85
N ALA A 485 20.35 26.46 -5.44
CA ALA A 485 21.46 26.71 -6.38
C ALA A 485 22.84 26.70 -5.70
N ILE A 486 22.92 27.07 -4.42
CA ILE A 486 24.20 27.20 -3.69
C ILE A 486 24.70 25.85 -3.15
N ILE A 487 23.82 24.86 -2.98
CA ILE A 487 24.18 23.58 -2.37
C ILE A 487 24.87 22.69 -3.40
N ASN A 488 26.19 22.63 -3.28
CA ASN A 488 27.05 21.82 -4.14
C ASN A 488 27.35 20.43 -3.55
N GLU A 489 27.08 20.21 -2.27
CA GLU A 489 27.30 18.93 -1.60
C GLU A 489 26.08 18.04 -1.75
N ALA A 490 26.34 16.82 -2.20
CA ALA A 490 25.32 15.78 -2.33
C ALA A 490 25.20 15.01 -1.02
N ASP A 491 23.99 14.96 -0.45
CA ASP A 491 23.65 14.00 0.57
C ASP A 491 23.10 12.72 -0.10
N ILE A 492 24.00 12.03 -0.79
CA ILE A 492 23.67 10.87 -1.64
C ILE A 492 23.16 9.67 -0.84
N ASN A 493 23.44 9.64 0.45
CA ASN A 493 23.10 8.50 1.32
C ASN A 493 21.85 8.74 2.14
N TYR A 494 21.15 9.86 1.93
CA TYR A 494 19.95 10.11 2.70
C TYR A 494 18.87 9.06 2.41
N ASN A 495 18.32 8.50 3.48
CA ASN A 495 17.22 7.55 3.47
C ASN A 495 16.39 7.76 4.74
N CYS A 496 15.06 7.75 4.63
CA CYS A 496 14.17 7.98 5.78
C CYS A 496 14.52 7.07 6.96
N SER A 497 14.69 5.77 6.72
CA SER A 497 14.84 4.76 7.78
C SER A 497 16.23 4.71 8.44
N THR A 498 17.28 5.20 7.77
CA THR A 498 18.67 5.05 8.22
C THR A 498 19.37 6.35 8.58
N SER A 499 18.79 7.51 8.23
CA SER A 499 19.45 8.81 8.39
C SER A 499 19.13 9.55 9.69
N GLY A 500 18.54 8.86 10.69
CA GLY A 500 18.29 9.45 12.01
C GLY A 500 17.04 10.33 12.12
N GLY A 501 16.15 10.27 11.14
CA GLY A 501 14.83 10.90 11.18
C GLY A 501 14.87 12.44 11.14
N ALA A 502 13.85 13.06 11.74
CA ALA A 502 13.66 14.51 11.74
C ALA A 502 14.67 15.29 12.58
N SER A 503 15.49 14.63 13.38
CA SER A 503 16.59 15.24 14.14
C SER A 503 17.84 15.47 13.29
N THR A 504 17.97 14.83 12.14
CA THR A 504 19.12 14.97 11.23
C THR A 504 19.00 16.26 10.45
N MET A 505 19.91 17.20 10.73
CA MET A 505 19.93 18.49 10.07
C MET A 505 20.72 18.42 8.77
N GLY A 506 20.09 18.72 7.66
CA GLY A 506 20.71 18.86 6.35
C GLY A 506 20.51 20.25 5.76
N ALA A 507 21.13 20.51 4.62
CA ALA A 507 21.05 21.83 3.98
C ALA A 507 19.61 22.18 3.55
N LEU A 508 18.85 21.22 3.00
CA LEU A 508 17.50 21.39 2.45
C LEU A 508 16.46 20.51 3.17
N GLY A 509 16.60 20.32 4.46
CA GLY A 509 15.64 19.56 5.26
C GLY A 509 16.26 19.05 6.57
N PRO A 510 15.42 18.38 7.41
CA PRO A 510 13.99 18.14 7.24
C PRO A 510 13.13 19.37 7.58
N PHE A 511 11.95 19.46 6.98
CA PHE A 511 10.93 20.46 7.29
C PHE A 511 9.52 19.90 7.04
N GLY A 512 8.54 20.36 7.78
CA GLY A 512 7.16 19.87 7.68
C GLY A 512 6.33 20.12 8.91
N LEU A 513 5.63 19.08 9.37
CA LEU A 513 4.66 19.12 10.47
C LEU A 513 5.13 18.22 11.62
N LEU A 514 4.90 18.67 12.85
CA LEU A 514 4.92 17.85 14.06
C LEU A 514 3.46 17.63 14.49
N ILE A 515 3.04 16.37 14.54
CA ILE A 515 1.69 15.94 14.87
C ILE A 515 1.70 15.27 16.26
N HIS A 516 0.61 15.40 17.01
CA HIS A 516 0.52 14.91 18.40
C HIS A 516 1.75 15.33 19.22
N ALA A 517 2.13 16.60 19.07
CA ALA A 517 3.30 17.13 19.76
C ALA A 517 2.92 17.74 21.10
N THR A 518 3.68 17.40 22.15
CA THR A 518 3.67 18.12 23.42
C THR A 518 4.41 19.45 23.28
N GLY A 519 4.00 20.50 23.95
CA GLY A 519 4.41 21.90 23.78
C GLY A 519 5.80 22.16 23.22
N ASN A 520 5.89 23.00 22.18
CA ASN A 520 7.11 23.49 21.51
C ASN A 520 8.12 22.43 21.04
N GLY A 521 7.66 21.28 20.51
CA GLY A 521 8.53 20.19 20.10
C GLY A 521 9.05 19.37 21.29
N GLY A 522 8.16 19.09 22.25
CA GLY A 522 8.44 18.44 23.51
C GLY A 522 8.77 16.95 23.44
N SER A 523 8.42 16.24 24.53
CA SER A 523 8.81 14.84 24.75
C SER A 523 8.14 13.83 23.81
N GLU A 524 6.98 14.18 23.24
CA GLU A 524 6.25 13.35 22.27
C GLU A 524 5.90 14.12 21.03
N GLN A 525 6.08 13.49 19.85
CA GLN A 525 5.67 14.01 18.54
C GLN A 525 5.85 12.96 17.45
N LEU A 526 4.99 12.99 16.43
CA LEU A 526 5.22 12.37 15.12
C LEU A 526 5.68 13.47 14.16
N ALA A 527 6.85 13.34 13.53
CA ALA A 527 7.26 14.27 12.49
C ALA A 527 6.88 13.73 11.10
N VAL A 528 6.15 14.55 10.34
CA VAL A 528 5.77 14.33 8.94
C VAL A 528 6.50 15.37 8.10
N TYR A 529 7.46 14.94 7.27
CA TYR A 529 8.40 15.90 6.70
C TYR A 529 8.92 15.57 5.31
N PHE A 530 9.37 16.59 4.62
CA PHE A 530 10.18 16.51 3.42
C PHE A 530 11.67 16.73 3.74
N TYR A 531 12.50 16.05 2.98
CA TYR A 531 13.95 16.25 2.94
C TYR A 531 14.40 16.22 1.48
N VAL A 532 15.12 17.26 1.04
CA VAL A 532 15.63 17.32 -0.32
C VAL A 532 17.15 17.10 -0.30
N SER A 533 17.60 16.09 -1.02
CA SER A 533 19.01 15.75 -1.21
C SER A 533 19.43 15.98 -2.66
N ARG A 534 20.74 16.09 -2.92
CA ARG A 534 21.27 16.16 -4.27
C ARG A 534 22.14 14.94 -4.54
N GLY A 535 21.82 14.18 -5.59
CA GLY A 535 22.63 13.03 -6.01
C GLY A 535 23.97 13.40 -6.63
N LEU A 536 24.85 12.42 -6.82
CA LEU A 536 26.13 12.58 -7.52
C LEU A 536 25.96 13.04 -8.98
N ASP A 537 24.83 12.74 -9.58
CA ASP A 537 24.41 13.19 -10.91
C ASP A 537 23.96 14.66 -10.94
N GLY A 538 23.93 15.33 -9.77
CA GLY A 538 23.45 16.68 -9.60
C GLY A 538 21.92 16.80 -9.53
N ALA A 539 21.16 15.71 -9.73
CA ALA A 539 19.72 15.73 -9.64
C ALA A 539 19.22 15.84 -8.20
N LEU A 540 18.14 16.59 -8.00
CA LEU A 540 17.47 16.66 -6.71
C LEU A 540 16.64 15.38 -6.48
N ARG A 541 16.66 14.88 -5.25
CA ARG A 541 15.84 13.78 -4.77
C ARG A 541 15.05 14.25 -3.57
N THR A 542 13.74 14.24 -3.69
CA THR A 542 12.84 14.60 -2.59
C THR A 542 12.41 13.34 -1.86
N HIS A 543 12.63 13.32 -0.55
CA HIS A 543 12.18 12.28 0.36
C HIS A 543 10.98 12.79 1.14
N PHE A 544 10.01 11.91 1.36
CA PHE A 544 8.90 12.16 2.26
C PHE A 544 8.87 11.07 3.32
N CYS A 545 8.90 11.48 4.59
CA CYS A 545 9.12 10.58 5.71
C CYS A 545 8.16 10.87 6.88
N HIS A 546 7.83 9.79 7.62
CA HIS A 546 7.26 9.84 8.96
C HIS A 546 8.34 9.39 9.96
N ASP A 547 8.60 10.18 11.00
CA ASP A 547 9.48 9.81 12.10
C ASP A 547 8.65 9.55 13.35
N GLU A 548 8.54 8.26 13.71
CA GLU A 548 7.80 7.77 14.87
C GLU A 548 8.67 7.69 16.14
N LEU A 549 9.98 7.97 16.08
CA LEU A 549 10.91 7.73 17.18
C LEU A 549 10.51 8.43 18.47
N LEU A 550 9.87 9.58 18.37
CA LEU A 550 9.34 10.34 19.50
C LEU A 550 7.80 10.29 19.59
N SER A 551 7.11 9.39 18.88
CA SER A 551 5.63 9.34 18.86
C SER A 551 5.00 8.84 20.15
N SER A 552 5.79 8.21 21.01
CA SER A 552 5.36 7.72 22.33
C SER A 552 6.58 7.56 23.25
N ARG A 553 6.39 7.79 24.52
CA ARG A 553 7.38 7.48 25.57
C ARG A 553 7.26 6.05 26.09
N ALA A 554 6.20 5.32 25.72
CA ALA A 554 6.04 3.93 26.09
C ALA A 554 7.17 3.07 25.50
N ASN A 555 7.60 2.07 26.26
CA ASN A 555 8.69 1.17 25.90
C ASN A 555 8.22 -0.09 25.15
N ASP A 556 6.92 -0.33 25.14
CA ASP A 556 6.26 -1.47 24.47
C ASP A 556 5.63 -1.09 23.11
N VAL A 557 6.02 0.04 22.53
CA VAL A 557 5.60 0.52 21.21
C VAL A 557 6.77 0.42 20.23
N MET A 558 6.55 -0.24 19.10
CA MET A 558 7.52 -0.25 18.00
C MET A 558 7.47 1.11 17.28
N LYS A 559 8.61 1.75 17.19
CA LYS A 559 8.81 3.08 16.58
C LYS A 559 9.89 3.03 15.52
N ARG A 560 9.66 3.65 14.38
CA ARG A 560 10.61 3.66 13.25
C ARG A 560 10.47 4.94 12.43
N VAL A 561 11.41 5.16 11.53
CA VAL A 561 11.28 6.18 10.50
C VAL A 561 10.94 5.48 9.19
N VAL A 562 9.82 5.84 8.59
CA VAL A 562 9.31 5.24 7.35
C VAL A 562 9.18 6.30 6.26
N GLY A 563 9.20 5.87 5.00
CA GLY A 563 9.08 6.75 3.86
C GLY A 563 10.11 6.43 2.78
N SER A 564 10.08 7.17 1.69
CA SER A 564 10.96 6.99 0.53
C SER A 564 11.08 8.27 -0.29
N THR A 565 11.77 8.15 -1.42
CA THR A 565 11.78 9.20 -2.46
C THR A 565 10.41 9.32 -3.12
N VAL A 566 10.01 10.55 -3.39
CA VAL A 566 8.78 10.86 -4.13
C VAL A 566 9.11 11.65 -5.38
N PRO A 567 8.55 11.29 -6.56
CA PRO A 567 8.72 12.08 -7.77
C PRO A 567 8.14 13.49 -7.62
N VAL A 568 8.96 14.50 -7.92
CA VAL A 568 8.58 15.92 -7.99
C VAL A 568 8.94 16.43 -9.37
N LEU A 569 7.97 16.96 -10.09
CA LEU A 569 8.17 17.52 -11.42
C LEU A 569 8.54 19.00 -11.35
N ASP A 570 9.16 19.50 -12.40
CA ASP A 570 9.59 20.89 -12.48
C ASP A 570 8.43 21.86 -12.19
N GLY A 571 8.68 22.79 -11.26
CA GLY A 571 7.70 23.79 -10.86
C GLY A 571 6.62 23.33 -9.88
N GLU A 572 6.58 22.06 -9.48
CA GLU A 572 5.65 21.60 -8.45
C GLU A 572 6.11 22.06 -7.05
N ALA A 573 5.18 22.58 -6.26
CA ALA A 573 5.38 22.77 -4.82
C ALA A 573 5.31 21.43 -4.09
N LEU A 574 6.04 21.29 -2.99
CA LEU A 574 6.02 20.09 -2.16
C LEU A 574 4.72 20.05 -1.36
N SER A 575 3.76 19.28 -1.82
CA SER A 575 2.42 19.23 -1.24
C SER A 575 2.19 17.96 -0.43
N VAL A 576 1.41 18.07 0.64
CA VAL A 576 0.97 16.94 1.47
C VAL A 576 -0.44 17.18 2.01
N ARG A 577 -1.24 16.12 2.04
CA ARG A 577 -2.47 16.01 2.85
C ARG A 577 -2.23 15.03 3.97
N VAL A 578 -2.63 15.37 5.19
CA VAL A 578 -2.43 14.53 6.38
C VAL A 578 -3.77 14.35 7.09
N LEU A 579 -4.21 13.11 7.23
CA LEU A 579 -5.36 12.74 8.05
C LEU A 579 -4.86 12.27 9.41
N VAL A 580 -5.33 12.90 10.46
CA VAL A 580 -5.01 12.57 11.86
C VAL A 580 -6.29 12.07 12.52
N ASP A 581 -6.25 10.88 13.09
CA ASP A 581 -7.40 10.31 13.80
C ASP A 581 -6.93 9.49 15.00
N HIS A 582 -6.66 10.20 16.10
CA HIS A 582 -6.15 9.60 17.32
C HIS A 582 -4.89 8.76 17.09
N SER A 583 -5.00 7.43 17.18
CA SER A 583 -3.85 6.52 17.09
C SER A 583 -3.37 6.20 15.67
N ILE A 584 -3.91 6.87 14.64
CA ILE A 584 -3.48 6.68 13.26
C ILE A 584 -3.27 8.02 12.55
N VAL A 585 -2.21 8.11 11.76
CA VAL A 585 -1.91 9.26 10.90
C VAL A 585 -1.59 8.74 9.50
N GLU A 586 -2.38 9.16 8.52
CA GLU A 586 -2.14 8.86 7.09
C GLU A 586 -1.72 10.12 6.35
N SER A 587 -0.67 10.02 5.53
CA SER A 587 -0.17 11.14 4.73
C SER A 587 -0.08 10.79 3.26
N PHE A 588 -0.40 11.79 2.42
CA PHE A 588 -0.48 11.69 0.96
C PHE A 588 0.38 12.80 0.35
N ALA A 589 1.63 12.48 0.01
CA ALA A 589 2.56 13.44 -0.55
C ALA A 589 2.44 13.53 -2.07
N MET A 590 2.63 14.74 -2.62
CA MET A 590 2.64 15.03 -4.06
C MET A 590 1.40 14.50 -4.78
N GLY A 591 0.21 14.80 -4.22
CA GLY A 591 -1.07 14.32 -4.76
C GLY A 591 -1.29 12.82 -4.60
N GLY A 592 -0.55 12.16 -3.72
CA GLY A 592 -0.65 10.72 -3.44
C GLY A 592 0.32 9.85 -4.24
N ARG A 593 1.38 10.42 -4.84
CA ARG A 593 2.49 9.64 -5.44
C ARG A 593 3.23 8.81 -4.41
N LEU A 594 3.27 9.28 -3.17
CA LEU A 594 3.77 8.53 -2.04
C LEU A 594 2.80 8.69 -0.87
N THR A 595 2.52 7.57 -0.21
CA THR A 595 1.73 7.55 1.02
C THR A 595 2.50 6.91 2.16
N ALA A 596 2.23 7.35 3.38
CA ALA A 596 2.79 6.79 4.59
C ALA A 596 1.74 6.77 5.70
N THR A 597 1.58 5.60 6.34
CA THR A 597 0.62 5.36 7.42
C THR A 597 1.36 5.00 8.70
N SER A 598 1.14 5.77 9.77
CA SER A 598 1.73 5.53 11.08
C SER A 598 0.68 5.19 12.13
N ARG A 599 0.99 4.21 12.99
CA ARG A 599 0.30 4.02 14.26
C ARG A 599 1.06 4.76 15.36
N VAL A 600 0.32 5.52 16.15
CA VAL A 600 0.90 6.38 17.20
C VAL A 600 0.14 6.20 18.51
N TYR A 601 0.87 6.10 19.62
CA TYR A 601 0.29 5.86 20.94
C TYR A 601 0.92 6.81 21.97
N PRO A 602 0.65 8.14 21.83
CA PRO A 602 1.17 9.10 22.79
C PRO A 602 0.60 8.86 24.18
N MET A 603 1.39 9.18 25.19
CA MET A 603 1.01 9.14 26.60
C MET A 603 0.57 10.50 27.09
N GLU A 604 1.27 11.55 26.64
CA GLU A 604 1.12 12.94 27.08
C GLU A 604 0.38 13.78 26.03
N ALA A 605 0.66 13.54 24.73
CA ALA A 605 0.07 14.30 23.63
C ALA A 605 -1.34 13.78 23.25
N ILE A 606 -2.23 13.68 24.26
CA ILE A 606 -3.63 13.26 24.10
C ILE A 606 -4.57 14.44 24.41
N HIS A 607 -5.79 14.39 23.90
CA HIS A 607 -6.82 15.43 24.11
C HIS A 607 -6.29 16.86 23.85
N MET A 608 -6.46 17.75 24.80
CA MET A 608 -6.06 19.16 24.71
C MET A 608 -4.55 19.37 24.84
N ALA A 609 -3.79 18.36 25.26
CA ALA A 609 -2.33 18.42 25.33
C ALA A 609 -1.65 18.14 23.98
N ALA A 610 -2.39 17.56 23.03
CA ALA A 610 -1.91 17.37 21.66
C ALA A 610 -1.84 18.70 20.92
N GLY A 611 -0.75 18.93 20.19
CA GLY A 611 -0.57 20.09 19.33
C GLY A 611 -0.11 19.72 17.94
N VAL A 612 -0.21 20.68 17.02
CA VAL A 612 0.37 20.63 15.68
C VAL A 612 1.29 21.83 15.50
N TYR A 613 2.47 21.59 14.95
CA TYR A 613 3.47 22.63 14.71
C TYR A 613 4.05 22.49 13.32
N LEU A 614 4.44 23.62 12.71
CA LEU A 614 5.37 23.63 11.60
C LEU A 614 6.80 23.62 12.15
N PHE A 615 7.71 22.93 11.46
CA PHE A 615 9.12 22.97 11.82
C PHE A 615 10.03 23.07 10.59
N ASN A 616 11.23 23.64 10.79
CA ASN A 616 12.28 23.70 9.78
C ASN A 616 13.63 23.47 10.43
N ASN A 617 14.20 22.29 10.23
CA ASN A 617 15.55 21.91 10.66
C ASN A 617 16.58 22.00 9.51
N ALA A 618 16.19 22.52 8.32
CA ALA A 618 17.15 22.80 7.26
C ALA A 618 18.14 23.86 7.70
N THR A 619 19.45 23.63 7.46
CA THR A 619 20.51 24.57 7.87
C THR A 619 20.77 25.64 6.82
N GLY A 620 20.38 25.42 5.57
CA GLY A 620 20.71 26.28 4.44
C GLY A 620 19.57 27.14 3.91
N SER A 621 18.31 26.96 4.39
CA SER A 621 17.16 27.62 3.79
C SER A 621 16.02 27.88 4.76
N SER A 622 15.40 29.06 4.66
CA SER A 622 14.04 29.27 5.14
C SER A 622 13.06 28.58 4.19
N ILE A 623 11.94 28.11 4.72
CA ILE A 623 10.91 27.41 3.98
C ILE A 623 9.65 28.30 3.91
N THR A 624 9.11 28.49 2.72
CA THR A 624 7.82 29.15 2.53
C THR A 624 6.72 28.09 2.49
N VAL A 625 5.78 28.18 3.43
CA VAL A 625 4.51 27.47 3.37
C VAL A 625 3.57 28.31 2.53
N GLU A 626 3.28 27.85 1.29
CA GLU A 626 2.43 28.62 0.36
C GLU A 626 0.95 28.43 0.64
N LYS A 627 0.59 27.24 1.16
CA LYS A 627 -0.77 26.86 1.56
C LYS A 627 -0.69 26.08 2.86
N LEU A 628 -1.54 26.42 3.81
CA LEU A 628 -1.78 25.62 5.01
C LEU A 628 -3.22 25.82 5.46
N VAL A 629 -4.03 24.79 5.21
CA VAL A 629 -5.41 24.73 5.66
C VAL A 629 -5.57 23.53 6.57
N VAL A 630 -6.13 23.75 7.74
CA VAL A 630 -6.42 22.68 8.71
C VAL A 630 -7.92 22.63 8.93
N HIS A 631 -8.50 21.47 8.68
CA HIS A 631 -9.89 21.17 8.97
C HIS A 631 -9.96 20.31 10.23
N GLU A 632 -10.77 20.73 11.19
CA GLU A 632 -11.13 19.92 12.35
C GLU A 632 -12.21 18.93 11.91
N MET A 633 -12.05 17.65 12.28
CA MET A 633 -12.88 16.55 11.81
C MET A 633 -13.81 16.04 12.90
N ALA A 634 -15.06 15.79 12.54
CA ALA A 634 -16.00 15.07 13.38
C ALA A 634 -15.73 13.56 13.33
N SER A 635 -16.14 12.84 14.39
CA SER A 635 -16.17 11.40 14.34
C SER A 635 -17.30 10.92 13.42
N ALA A 636 -17.02 9.88 12.64
CA ALA A 636 -18.05 9.14 11.93
C ALA A 636 -18.90 8.42 12.99
N SER A 637 -20.12 8.91 13.23
CA SER A 637 -20.98 8.31 14.25
C SER A 637 -21.32 6.88 13.86
N TYR A 638 -20.87 5.91 14.62
CA TYR A 638 -21.39 4.53 14.60
C TYR A 638 -22.76 4.46 15.32
N ASN A 639 -23.54 5.53 15.26
CA ASN A 639 -24.79 5.59 16.01
C ASN A 639 -25.85 4.73 15.32
N GLN A 640 -26.12 3.56 15.91
CA GLN A 640 -27.30 2.76 15.61
C GLN A 640 -28.64 3.52 15.80
N THR A 641 -28.62 4.69 16.41
CA THR A 641 -29.80 5.50 16.78
C THR A 641 -30.13 6.63 15.79
N PHE A 642 -29.26 6.95 14.84
CA PHE A 642 -29.50 8.10 13.95
C PHE A 642 -30.19 7.76 12.63
N MET A 643 -30.44 6.50 12.35
CA MET A 643 -31.18 6.09 11.17
C MET A 643 -32.40 5.25 11.61
N ALA A 644 -33.58 5.84 11.51
CA ALA A 644 -34.82 5.10 11.61
C ALA A 644 -34.75 3.90 10.64
N ASP A 645 -35.29 2.76 11.04
CA ASP A 645 -35.24 1.49 10.27
C ASP A 645 -35.73 1.62 8.83
N ASP A 646 -36.43 2.71 8.48
CA ASP A 646 -36.99 2.99 7.15
C ASP A 646 -35.99 3.66 6.16
N ASP A 647 -34.82 4.13 6.61
CA ASP A 647 -33.82 4.83 5.77
C ASP A 647 -32.62 3.95 5.37
N TRP A 648 -32.61 2.67 5.75
CA TRP A 648 -31.53 1.71 5.42
C TRP A 648 -31.92 0.68 4.37
#